data_5e5e550807d462875ce588f199730371
#
_entry.id   5e5e550807d462875ce588f199730371
#
_cell.length_a   1.000
_cell.length_b   1.000
_cell.length_c   1.000
_cell.angle_alpha   90.00
_cell.angle_beta   90.00
_cell.angle_gamma   90.00
#
_symmetry.space_group_name_H-M   'P 1'
#
loop_
_entity.id
_entity.type
_entity.pdbx_description
1 polymer ?
#
loop_
_entity_poly.entity_id
_entity_poly.type
_entity_poly.pdbx_seq_one_letter_code
_entity_poly.pdbx_strand_id
1 'polypeptide(L)'
;MCIRDRYNVSVSGGTKDIKYNIGFSHNDEKSIMLGSGYAKNNVNAKLNANLNKWLSLDFNARMAFTKLDGLNGGADTNESNAANSIVANTVKFWPVYPLTDSDEDEENSTSVERNPIERIYDSYKYQERFQQNYNVGLNWKPFKNITLRSEFGYRWDYNNTDQVWGSNATTNSKYGYNGQPQAVFTKVSKKNWRNANTITYDNSKLFGGRDHINVLLGQEWSSSEQTTRNAISVAYPASFGIDDVLSNTGAGTALPNEGTIAADENILSYFGRINYTLNDKYLATFTMRADGSSKFGSGNQWGVFPSLALAWRMSDESFLKGASKWLSNLKARLSFGTAGNNRINSGLISTVYSMASNTSKAPFFDENRGSMLEHGTYLYNPNLKWETTVTRNFGIDYGFFNGRISGTLDFYWNTTKDLLMQTLIPSNTGYSYQFQNFGKTSNKGVELALNAVIVDKKKFGLNFNFNVSYNKNKIDELNLENPWQSSNWSGSTISKYEDFRVEQGGRLGELWGYKMNGYYTVYDPATGTGDLVLNAKGKWELADGVKDKSKDIFGGTYYPGGPKVQCDENGNPIKQRLGNTVPTTTGGFGFDGHVGNFDFNVFFNYSLGNKIVNGTKLANAFYSGSNKKYNLVDDFTLDKRYTWIDPNNGLNLGKISTSTITTYGGTEEVMARLNKLNQGKSIYNPAAVTAMQLTDYAVEDASFLRLQNVTIGYTLPKTWLKNIFISNVRIYFTGYNLLCMTSYKGYDPEVDTSSKKNPMTPGIDYAAYPKSRTFVGGINVTF
;
A
#
# COMPACT_ATOMS: atom_id res chain seq x y z
N MET A 1 -21.77 6.82 -4.50
CA MET A 1 -21.27 7.85 -5.44
C MET A 1 -20.40 8.80 -4.64
N CYS A 2 -19.15 8.99 -5.02
CA CYS A 2 -18.27 9.98 -4.38
C CYS A 2 -18.59 11.34 -5.00
N ILE A 3 -18.90 12.34 -4.16
CA ILE A 3 -19.12 13.73 -4.62
C ILE A 3 -17.84 14.48 -4.38
N ARG A 4 -17.36 15.22 -5.38
CA ARG A 4 -16.11 15.95 -5.32
C ARG A 4 -16.27 17.34 -5.90
N ASP A 5 -16.12 18.34 -5.05
CA ASP A 5 -16.12 19.75 -5.45
C ASP A 5 -14.69 20.29 -5.44
N ARG A 6 -14.29 20.98 -6.51
CA ARG A 6 -12.96 21.54 -6.61
C ARG A 6 -12.99 22.92 -7.24
N TYR A 7 -12.41 23.90 -6.54
CA TYR A 7 -12.24 25.25 -7.00
C TYR A 7 -10.75 25.60 -7.00
N ASN A 8 -10.26 26.17 -8.11
CA ASN A 8 -8.89 26.64 -8.22
C ASN A 8 -8.91 28.07 -8.76
N VAL A 9 -8.24 28.97 -8.07
CA VAL A 9 -8.02 30.34 -8.51
C VAL A 9 -6.55 30.65 -8.46
N SER A 10 -5.98 31.20 -9.52
CA SER A 10 -4.59 31.63 -9.51
C SER A 10 -4.43 32.96 -10.22
N VAL A 11 -3.55 33.78 -9.66
CA VAL A 11 -3.14 35.09 -10.25
C VAL A 11 -1.64 35.01 -10.46
N SER A 12 -1.22 35.30 -11.66
CA SER A 12 0.20 35.39 -12.01
C SER A 12 0.46 36.70 -12.76
N GLY A 13 1.60 37.30 -12.47
CA GLY A 13 1.98 38.55 -13.11
C GLY A 13 3.44 38.86 -12.86
N GLY A 14 3.84 40.04 -13.30
CA GLY A 14 5.16 40.53 -13.01
C GLY A 14 5.73 41.46 -14.07
N THR A 15 6.93 41.88 -13.80
CA THR A 15 7.79 42.68 -14.68
C THR A 15 8.95 41.86 -15.20
N LYS A 16 9.89 42.47 -15.89
CA LYS A 16 11.16 41.82 -16.27
C LYS A 16 11.94 41.33 -15.06
N ASP A 17 11.87 42.01 -13.92
CA ASP A 17 12.68 41.75 -12.75
C ASP A 17 11.92 41.03 -11.62
N ILE A 18 10.60 41.11 -11.60
CA ILE A 18 9.77 40.49 -10.57
C ILE A 18 8.69 39.64 -11.24
N LYS A 19 8.58 38.39 -10.85
CA LYS A 19 7.52 37.47 -11.29
C LYS A 19 6.88 36.85 -10.06
N TYR A 20 5.55 36.83 -10.04
CA TYR A 20 4.81 36.21 -8.95
C TYR A 20 3.69 35.30 -9.47
N ASN A 21 3.35 34.33 -8.66
CA ASN A 21 2.17 33.49 -8.83
C ASN A 21 1.57 33.22 -7.45
N ILE A 22 0.30 33.51 -7.29
CA ILE A 22 -0.45 33.21 -6.06
C ILE A 22 -1.65 32.35 -6.47
N GLY A 23 -1.83 31.23 -5.84
CA GLY A 23 -2.90 30.29 -6.11
C GLY A 23 -3.62 29.87 -4.84
N PHE A 24 -4.93 29.69 -4.96
CA PHE A 24 -5.78 29.07 -3.97
C PHE A 24 -6.49 27.88 -4.59
N SER A 25 -6.58 26.76 -3.87
CA SER A 25 -7.41 25.64 -4.26
C SER A 25 -8.20 25.11 -3.08
N HIS A 26 -9.46 24.86 -3.30
CA HIS A 26 -10.38 24.16 -2.41
C HIS A 26 -10.77 22.84 -3.02
N ASN A 27 -10.79 21.78 -2.21
CA ASN A 27 -11.24 20.45 -2.60
C ASN A 27 -12.10 19.91 -1.45
N ASP A 28 -13.32 19.47 -1.76
CA ASP A 28 -14.23 18.80 -0.83
C ASP A 28 -14.67 17.48 -1.45
N GLU A 29 -14.49 16.38 -0.71
CA GLU A 29 -14.81 15.03 -1.16
C GLU A 29 -15.65 14.31 -0.11
N LYS A 30 -16.82 13.83 -0.52
CA LYS A 30 -17.62 12.90 0.28
C LYS A 30 -17.35 11.49 -0.21
N SER A 31 -17.01 10.62 0.71
CA SER A 31 -16.73 9.21 0.45
C SER A 31 -17.99 8.43 0.06
N ILE A 32 -17.79 7.24 -0.52
CA ILE A 32 -18.88 6.26 -0.70
C ILE A 32 -19.28 5.61 0.63
N MET A 33 -18.45 5.71 1.66
CA MET A 33 -18.72 5.20 3.01
C MET A 33 -19.34 6.31 3.87
N LEU A 34 -20.43 5.98 4.57
CA LEU A 34 -21.08 6.88 5.51
C LEU A 34 -20.10 7.40 6.56
N GLY A 35 -20.24 8.66 6.97
CA GLY A 35 -19.40 9.26 8.00
C GLY A 35 -17.96 9.56 7.58
N SER A 36 -17.60 9.44 6.30
CA SER A 36 -16.25 9.70 5.81
C SER A 36 -16.24 10.87 4.81
N GLY A 37 -15.32 11.80 5.03
CA GLY A 37 -15.18 13.01 4.21
C GLY A 37 -13.76 13.56 4.24
N TYR A 38 -13.47 14.41 3.27
CA TYR A 38 -12.18 15.06 3.13
C TYR A 38 -12.34 16.46 2.55
N ALA A 39 -11.89 17.47 3.27
CA ALA A 39 -11.85 18.83 2.77
C ALA A 39 -10.44 19.38 2.87
N LYS A 40 -9.96 20.05 1.81
CA LYS A 40 -8.61 20.60 1.77
C LYS A 40 -8.57 21.97 1.11
N ASN A 41 -7.97 22.92 1.80
CA ASN A 41 -7.65 24.23 1.29
C ASN A 41 -6.13 24.34 1.11
N ASN A 42 -5.67 24.77 -0.06
CA ASN A 42 -4.27 25.02 -0.31
C ASN A 42 -4.09 26.47 -0.74
N VAL A 43 -3.06 27.10 -0.20
CA VAL A 43 -2.55 28.39 -0.66
C VAL A 43 -1.11 28.18 -1.11
N ASN A 44 -0.77 28.65 -2.28
CA ASN A 44 0.60 28.70 -2.77
C ASN A 44 0.96 30.09 -3.21
N ALA A 45 2.13 30.56 -2.83
CA ALA A 45 2.68 31.81 -3.28
C ALA A 45 4.11 31.59 -3.75
N LYS A 46 4.42 32.09 -4.93
CA LYS A 46 5.75 32.01 -5.51
C LYS A 46 6.17 33.40 -5.97
N LEU A 47 7.37 33.80 -5.58
CA LEU A 47 7.98 35.07 -5.98
C LEU A 47 9.40 34.81 -6.47
N ASN A 48 9.73 35.29 -7.65
CA ASN A 48 11.09 35.36 -8.15
C ASN A 48 11.41 36.82 -8.42
N ALA A 49 12.43 37.37 -7.79
CA ALA A 49 12.81 38.78 -7.90
C ALA A 49 14.30 38.90 -8.21
N ASN A 50 14.62 39.55 -9.32
CA ASN A 50 15.96 40.00 -9.62
C ASN A 50 16.15 41.36 -8.92
N LEU A 51 16.84 41.34 -7.76
CA LEU A 51 17.08 42.57 -6.98
C LEU A 51 18.03 43.52 -7.72
N ASN A 52 18.97 42.91 -8.46
CA ASN A 52 19.85 43.60 -9.39
C ASN A 52 20.49 42.60 -10.37
N LYS A 53 21.49 42.98 -11.17
CA LYS A 53 22.12 42.13 -12.19
C LYS A 53 22.88 40.93 -11.62
N TRP A 54 23.23 40.92 -10.36
CA TRP A 54 24.03 39.89 -9.72
C TRP A 54 23.34 39.25 -8.50
N LEU A 55 22.16 39.71 -8.10
CA LEU A 55 21.45 39.18 -6.93
C LEU A 55 19.98 38.92 -7.28
N SER A 56 19.51 37.69 -7.01
CA SER A 56 18.09 37.33 -7.14
C SER A 56 17.60 36.53 -5.94
N LEU A 57 16.33 36.71 -5.63
CA LEU A 57 15.59 36.08 -4.53
C LEU A 57 14.50 35.18 -5.11
N ASP A 58 14.44 33.96 -4.66
CA ASP A 58 13.36 33.01 -4.89
C ASP A 58 12.63 32.76 -3.57
N PHE A 59 11.32 32.97 -3.54
CA PHE A 59 10.48 32.65 -2.40
C PHE A 59 9.34 31.74 -2.85
N ASN A 60 9.11 30.67 -2.09
CA ASN A 60 8.01 29.75 -2.31
C ASN A 60 7.36 29.39 -0.97
N ALA A 61 6.07 29.70 -0.81
CA ALA A 61 5.27 29.30 0.33
C ALA A 61 4.13 28.38 -0.13
N ARG A 62 3.94 27.29 0.58
CA ARG A 62 2.80 26.38 0.40
C ARG A 62 2.19 26.11 1.76
N MET A 63 0.90 26.37 1.87
CA MET A 63 0.12 26.08 3.07
C MET A 63 -1.05 25.17 2.69
N ALA A 64 -1.27 24.15 3.46
CA ALA A 64 -2.41 23.24 3.29
C ALA A 64 -3.14 23.07 4.61
N PHE A 65 -4.42 23.32 4.60
CA PHE A 65 -5.33 23.08 5.70
C PHE A 65 -6.28 21.96 5.30
N THR A 66 -6.24 20.84 6.02
CA THR A 66 -7.00 19.63 5.66
C THR A 66 -7.86 19.21 6.84
N LYS A 67 -9.12 18.92 6.58
CA LYS A 67 -10.06 18.28 7.49
C LYS A 67 -10.40 16.90 6.95
N LEU A 68 -10.35 15.91 7.83
CA LEU A 68 -10.76 14.56 7.52
C LEU A 68 -11.81 14.13 8.55
N ASP A 69 -12.97 13.78 8.05
CA ASP A 69 -13.95 13.00 8.78
C ASP A 69 -13.72 11.54 8.45
N GLY A 70 -13.52 10.70 9.44
CA GLY A 70 -13.19 9.31 9.27
C GLY A 70 -13.92 8.42 10.27
N LEU A 71 -13.69 7.13 10.12
CA LEU A 71 -14.24 6.12 11.00
C LEU A 71 -13.12 5.44 11.79
N ASN A 72 -13.38 5.11 13.03
CA ASN A 72 -12.47 4.32 13.82
C ASN A 72 -12.43 2.87 13.28
N GLY A 73 -11.27 2.22 13.36
CA GLY A 73 -11.11 0.84 12.91
C GLY A 73 -10.53 0.68 11.51
N GLY A 74 -9.80 1.68 11.02
CA GLY A 74 -8.99 1.53 9.80
C GLY A 74 -9.71 1.67 8.48
N ALA A 75 -10.94 2.19 8.50
CA ALA A 75 -11.71 2.46 7.30
C ALA A 75 -11.29 3.73 6.55
N ASP A 76 -10.39 4.50 7.11
CA ASP A 76 -9.86 5.76 6.57
C ASP A 76 -8.72 5.57 5.54
N THR A 77 -8.32 4.33 5.29
CA THR A 77 -7.39 3.97 4.20
C THR A 77 -7.90 2.74 3.47
N ASN A 78 -7.71 2.68 2.15
CA ASN A 78 -8.06 1.48 1.35
C ASN A 78 -7.17 0.29 1.63
N GLU A 79 -6.28 0.37 2.58
CA GLU A 79 -5.24 -0.61 2.83
C GLU A 79 -5.19 -1.01 4.30
N SER A 80 -6.30 -0.86 4.99
CA SER A 80 -6.42 -1.31 6.37
C SER A 80 -6.77 -2.79 6.43
N ASN A 81 -5.98 -3.54 7.15
CA ASN A 81 -6.19 -4.96 7.44
C ASN A 81 -6.77 -5.21 8.83
N ALA A 82 -7.29 -4.18 9.49
CA ALA A 82 -7.83 -4.34 10.83
C ALA A 82 -9.01 -5.33 10.80
N ALA A 83 -8.91 -6.38 11.59
CA ALA A 83 -9.99 -7.37 11.75
C ALA A 83 -11.32 -6.71 12.15
N ASN A 84 -11.23 -5.54 12.79
CA ASN A 84 -12.35 -4.72 13.23
C ASN A 84 -12.67 -3.56 12.27
N SER A 85 -12.15 -3.56 11.03
CA SER A 85 -12.52 -2.54 10.06
C SER A 85 -14.00 -2.60 9.76
N ILE A 86 -14.63 -1.45 9.56
CA ILE A 86 -16.05 -1.37 9.21
C ILE A 86 -16.34 -2.12 7.91
N VAL A 87 -15.45 -2.04 6.91
CA VAL A 87 -15.59 -2.78 5.64
C VAL A 87 -15.58 -4.30 5.90
N ALA A 88 -14.63 -4.81 6.68
CA ALA A 88 -14.57 -6.23 7.01
C ALA A 88 -15.82 -6.71 7.75
N ASN A 89 -16.33 -5.91 8.68
CA ASN A 89 -17.54 -6.25 9.42
C ASN A 89 -18.78 -6.18 8.55
N THR A 90 -18.86 -5.22 7.62
CA THR A 90 -19.98 -5.13 6.67
C THR A 90 -20.03 -6.35 5.75
N VAL A 91 -18.89 -6.83 5.27
CA VAL A 91 -18.81 -8.03 4.43
C VAL A 91 -19.21 -9.29 5.19
N LYS A 92 -18.86 -9.38 6.47
CA LYS A 92 -19.18 -10.52 7.34
C LYS A 92 -20.60 -10.51 7.89
N PHE A 93 -21.23 -9.35 7.95
CA PHE A 93 -22.52 -9.17 8.59
C PHE A 93 -23.59 -10.07 7.96
N TRP A 94 -24.50 -10.58 8.77
CA TRP A 94 -25.51 -11.55 8.38
C TRP A 94 -26.42 -11.04 7.24
N PRO A 95 -26.73 -11.86 6.25
CA PRO A 95 -27.64 -11.48 5.17
C PRO A 95 -29.11 -11.42 5.65
N VAL A 96 -29.43 -12.09 6.76
CA VAL A 96 -30.76 -12.13 7.36
C VAL A 96 -30.61 -11.75 8.83
N TYR A 97 -31.04 -10.55 9.18
CA TYR A 97 -31.12 -10.13 10.57
C TYR A 97 -32.38 -10.73 11.21
N PRO A 98 -32.30 -11.35 12.41
CA PRO A 98 -33.50 -11.83 13.09
C PRO A 98 -34.43 -10.66 13.37
N LEU A 99 -35.66 -10.74 12.90
CA LEU A 99 -36.71 -9.73 13.11
C LEU A 99 -37.38 -9.84 14.48
N THR A 100 -36.86 -10.65 15.38
CA THR A 100 -37.41 -10.84 16.72
C THR A 100 -36.68 -9.96 17.71
N ASP A 101 -37.43 -9.10 18.38
CA ASP A 101 -37.03 -8.20 19.47
C ASP A 101 -36.57 -8.93 20.75
N SER A 102 -35.90 -10.07 20.65
CA SER A 102 -35.31 -10.68 21.84
C SER A 102 -33.92 -10.10 22.06
N ASP A 103 -33.85 -9.10 22.91
CA ASP A 103 -32.64 -8.45 23.41
C ASP A 103 -31.61 -9.43 23.99
N GLU A 104 -32.01 -10.65 24.30
CA GLU A 104 -31.17 -11.69 24.90
C GLU A 104 -30.06 -12.21 23.97
N ASP A 105 -30.25 -12.13 22.66
CA ASP A 105 -29.21 -12.55 21.69
C ASP A 105 -28.17 -11.45 21.41
N GLU A 106 -28.47 -10.18 21.69
CA GLU A 106 -27.53 -9.07 21.55
C GLU A 106 -26.51 -9.00 22.72
N GLU A 107 -26.91 -9.33 23.93
CA GLU A 107 -26.04 -9.28 25.11
C GLU A 107 -24.91 -10.32 25.06
N ASN A 108 -25.09 -11.42 24.34
CA ASN A 108 -24.07 -12.47 24.16
C ASN A 108 -23.29 -12.39 22.85
N SER A 109 -23.56 -11.39 22.00
CA SER A 109 -22.80 -11.23 20.75
C SER A 109 -21.42 -10.64 21.01
N THR A 110 -20.39 -11.41 20.70
CA THR A 110 -19.04 -10.89 20.67
C THR A 110 -18.93 -9.78 19.62
N SER A 111 -18.07 -8.81 19.83
CA SER A 111 -17.85 -7.55 19.10
C SER A 111 -17.89 -7.58 17.55
N VAL A 112 -17.97 -8.75 16.97
CA VAL A 112 -17.86 -8.95 15.51
C VAL A 112 -19.22 -8.96 14.82
N GLU A 113 -20.30 -9.05 15.55
CA GLU A 113 -21.64 -9.34 15.06
C GLU A 113 -22.59 -8.14 15.10
N ARG A 114 -22.12 -6.96 15.54
CA ARG A 114 -22.94 -5.75 15.64
C ARG A 114 -23.19 -5.13 14.26
N ASN A 115 -24.37 -4.53 14.11
CA ASN A 115 -24.78 -3.84 12.91
C ASN A 115 -23.70 -2.81 12.46
N PRO A 116 -23.16 -2.93 11.26
CA PRO A 116 -22.13 -2.01 10.77
C PRO A 116 -22.58 -0.55 10.72
N ILE A 117 -23.87 -0.30 10.51
CA ILE A 117 -24.45 1.05 10.47
C ILE A 117 -24.42 1.68 11.88
N GLU A 118 -24.81 0.93 12.90
CA GLU A 118 -24.75 1.40 14.29
C GLU A 118 -23.30 1.68 14.71
N ARG A 119 -22.36 0.83 14.31
CA ARG A 119 -20.93 1.08 14.56
C ARG A 119 -20.41 2.32 13.86
N ILE A 120 -20.92 2.65 12.68
CA ILE A 120 -20.55 3.88 11.97
C ILE A 120 -21.01 5.10 12.78
N TYR A 121 -22.27 5.11 13.22
CA TYR A 121 -22.81 6.22 14.02
C TYR A 121 -22.22 6.31 15.43
N ASP A 122 -21.71 5.19 15.94
CA ASP A 122 -21.09 5.10 17.26
C ASP A 122 -19.54 5.25 17.21
N SER A 123 -19.00 5.67 16.06
CA SER A 123 -17.57 5.90 15.84
C SER A 123 -17.33 7.29 15.29
N TYR A 124 -16.43 8.02 15.92
CA TYR A 124 -16.05 9.35 15.50
C TYR A 124 -14.54 9.46 15.38
N LYS A 125 -14.08 10.01 14.27
CA LYS A 125 -12.69 10.38 14.07
C LYS A 125 -12.63 11.65 13.23
N TYR A 126 -12.19 12.71 13.86
CA TYR A 126 -11.98 13.98 13.20
C TYR A 126 -10.51 14.33 13.24
N GLN A 127 -9.96 14.74 12.12
CA GLN A 127 -8.56 15.09 12.02
C GLN A 127 -8.38 16.41 11.29
N GLU A 128 -7.69 17.34 11.94
CA GLU A 128 -7.20 18.57 11.33
C GLU A 128 -5.71 18.46 11.07
N ARG A 129 -5.30 18.73 9.83
CA ARG A 129 -3.88 18.77 9.44
C ARG A 129 -3.58 20.17 8.92
N PHE A 130 -2.56 20.78 9.48
CA PHE A 130 -2.03 22.04 9.01
C PHE A 130 -0.58 21.83 8.59
N GLN A 131 -0.31 22.03 7.31
CA GLN A 131 1.01 21.83 6.70
C GLN A 131 1.49 23.17 6.14
N GLN A 132 2.67 23.57 6.52
CA GLN A 132 3.34 24.77 6.02
C GLN A 132 4.69 24.38 5.44
N ASN A 133 5.03 24.93 4.29
CA ASN A 133 6.32 24.72 3.66
C ASN A 133 6.79 26.04 3.06
N TYR A 134 7.90 26.55 3.55
CA TYR A 134 8.52 27.79 3.12
C TYR A 134 9.92 27.49 2.60
N ASN A 135 10.24 28.02 1.42
CA ASN A 135 11.57 27.96 0.85
C ASN A 135 11.99 29.37 0.42
N VAL A 136 13.17 29.78 0.83
CA VAL A 136 13.80 31.03 0.47
C VAL A 136 15.15 30.72 -0.14
N GLY A 137 15.38 31.15 -1.37
CA GLY A 137 16.64 30.97 -2.07
C GLY A 137 17.23 32.32 -2.47
N LEU A 138 18.48 32.55 -2.10
CA LEU A 138 19.25 33.71 -2.54
C LEU A 138 20.31 33.26 -3.53
N ASN A 139 20.29 33.81 -4.73
CA ASN A 139 21.29 33.54 -5.75
C ASN A 139 22.16 34.78 -5.94
N TRP A 140 23.45 34.64 -5.76
CA TRP A 140 24.42 35.67 -5.97
C TRP A 140 25.37 35.29 -7.09
N LYS A 141 25.55 36.18 -8.09
CA LYS A 141 26.41 35.99 -9.26
C LYS A 141 27.56 37.01 -9.20
N PRO A 142 28.61 36.76 -8.38
CA PRO A 142 29.74 37.66 -8.26
C PRO A 142 30.52 37.80 -9.56
N PHE A 143 30.55 36.74 -10.37
CA PHE A 143 31.22 36.69 -11.65
C PHE A 143 30.31 36.07 -12.71
N LYS A 144 30.59 36.34 -13.99
CA LYS A 144 29.75 35.91 -15.13
C LYS A 144 29.43 34.40 -15.12
N ASN A 145 30.38 33.59 -14.70
CA ASN A 145 30.29 32.11 -14.78
C ASN A 145 30.11 31.45 -13.41
N ILE A 146 30.04 32.23 -12.31
CA ILE A 146 29.91 31.70 -10.95
C ILE A 146 28.61 32.15 -10.34
N THR A 147 27.85 31.18 -9.85
CA THR A 147 26.64 31.40 -9.07
C THR A 147 26.79 30.76 -7.71
N LEU A 148 26.61 31.56 -6.66
CA LEU A 148 26.47 31.11 -5.28
C LEU A 148 24.99 31.11 -4.95
N ARG A 149 24.49 30.00 -4.39
CA ARG A 149 23.10 29.88 -3.95
C ARG A 149 23.07 29.41 -2.49
N SER A 150 22.34 30.13 -1.67
CA SER A 150 21.92 29.67 -0.34
C SER A 150 20.41 29.51 -0.32
N GLU A 151 19.95 28.33 0.09
CA GLU A 151 18.53 28.02 0.18
C GLU A 151 18.19 27.55 1.60
N PHE A 152 17.20 28.16 2.18
CA PHE A 152 16.64 27.79 3.47
C PHE A 152 15.22 27.29 3.27
N GLY A 153 14.93 26.08 3.79
CA GLY A 153 13.62 25.46 3.81
C GLY A 153 13.14 25.21 5.24
N TYR A 154 11.88 25.51 5.48
CA TYR A 154 11.21 25.16 6.73
C TYR A 154 9.87 24.50 6.42
N ARG A 155 9.62 23.35 7.03
CA ARG A 155 8.33 22.66 6.95
C ARG A 155 7.83 22.34 8.35
N TRP A 156 6.57 22.70 8.61
CA TRP A 156 5.86 22.34 9.82
C TRP A 156 4.58 21.60 9.46
N ASP A 157 4.46 20.37 9.95
CA ASP A 157 3.27 19.54 9.86
C ASP A 157 2.66 19.44 11.27
N TYR A 158 1.48 19.99 11.46
CA TYR A 158 0.71 19.90 12.69
C TYR A 158 -0.55 19.08 12.42
N ASN A 159 -0.82 18.10 13.29
CA ASN A 159 -1.92 17.17 13.16
C ASN A 159 -2.64 17.04 14.50
N ASN A 160 -3.92 17.36 14.53
CA ASN A 160 -4.79 17.17 15.67
C ASN A 160 -5.84 16.11 15.30
N THR A 161 -6.00 15.10 16.12
CA THR A 161 -6.93 14.00 15.87
C THR A 161 -7.76 13.75 17.11
N ASP A 162 -9.06 13.87 16.99
CA ASP A 162 -10.03 13.54 18.01
C ASP A 162 -10.73 12.23 17.62
N GLN A 163 -10.64 11.22 18.46
CA GLN A 163 -11.24 9.91 18.25
C GLN A 163 -12.14 9.57 19.44
N VAL A 164 -13.40 9.22 19.16
CA VAL A 164 -14.35 8.73 20.14
C VAL A 164 -14.95 7.43 19.65
N TRP A 165 -15.07 6.48 20.53
CA TRP A 165 -15.81 5.24 20.34
C TRP A 165 -16.93 5.20 21.38
N GLY A 166 -18.14 5.04 20.95
CA GLY A 166 -19.29 4.83 21.82
C GLY A 166 -19.34 3.40 22.39
N SER A 167 -20.38 3.11 23.14
CA SER A 167 -20.56 1.82 23.81
C SER A 167 -20.62 0.63 22.84
N ASN A 168 -21.24 0.80 21.67
CA ASN A 168 -21.36 -0.22 20.64
C ASN A 168 -20.05 -0.45 19.88
N ALA A 169 -19.17 0.55 19.79
CA ALA A 169 -17.89 0.46 19.11
C ALA A 169 -16.74 -0.07 19.99
N THR A 170 -16.94 -0.14 21.33
CA THR A 170 -15.89 -0.48 22.31
C THR A 170 -15.90 -1.93 22.80
N THR A 171 -16.56 -2.82 22.13
CA THR A 171 -16.71 -4.22 22.55
C THR A 171 -15.38 -4.99 22.69
N ASN A 172 -14.30 -4.53 22.05
CA ASN A 172 -12.92 -5.01 22.22
C ASN A 172 -11.99 -3.83 22.46
N SER A 173 -12.16 -3.16 23.60
CA SER A 173 -11.33 -2.02 23.92
C SER A 173 -9.89 -2.42 24.21
N LYS A 174 -8.95 -1.75 23.55
CA LYS A 174 -7.52 -1.81 23.86
C LYS A 174 -7.23 -1.51 25.34
N TYR A 175 -8.10 -0.75 25.97
CA TYR A 175 -7.92 -0.25 27.33
C TYR A 175 -8.73 -1.03 28.39
N GLY A 176 -9.43 -2.10 27.99
CA GLY A 176 -10.12 -3.01 28.91
C GLY A 176 -11.50 -2.56 29.40
N TYR A 177 -12.05 -1.48 28.86
CA TYR A 177 -13.38 -0.95 29.23
C TYR A 177 -14.38 -1.25 28.11
N ASN A 178 -14.76 -2.52 28.00
CA ASN A 178 -15.70 -2.97 26.95
C ASN A 178 -17.12 -2.48 27.25
N GLY A 179 -17.82 -2.04 26.22
CA GLY A 179 -19.20 -1.55 26.33
C GLY A 179 -19.34 -0.15 26.95
N GLN A 180 -18.25 0.54 27.20
CA GLN A 180 -18.25 1.93 27.70
C GLN A 180 -17.55 2.86 26.71
N PRO A 181 -18.06 4.06 26.47
CA PRO A 181 -17.42 5.00 25.57
C PRO A 181 -16.01 5.36 26.01
N GLN A 182 -15.16 5.67 25.02
CA GLN A 182 -13.77 6.07 25.22
C GLN A 182 -13.35 7.12 24.21
N ALA A 183 -12.39 7.97 24.58
CA ALA A 183 -11.84 9.01 23.72
C ALA A 183 -10.32 9.01 23.73
N VAL A 184 -9.73 9.34 22.58
CA VAL A 184 -8.28 9.55 22.43
C VAL A 184 -8.06 10.83 21.63
N PHE A 185 -7.35 11.78 22.24
CA PHE A 185 -6.97 13.04 21.62
C PHE A 185 -5.47 13.02 21.33
N THR A 186 -5.11 13.06 20.05
CA THR A 186 -3.73 12.96 19.59
C THR A 186 -3.27 14.26 18.93
N LYS A 187 -2.16 14.82 19.39
CA LYS A 187 -1.48 15.95 18.77
C LYS A 187 -0.09 15.55 18.32
N VAL A 188 0.19 15.73 17.02
CA VAL A 188 1.49 15.47 16.42
C VAL A 188 2.02 16.77 15.82
N SER A 189 3.23 17.14 16.19
CA SER A 189 3.96 18.26 15.61
C SER A 189 5.27 17.76 15.04
N LYS A 190 5.47 17.95 13.74
CA LYS A 190 6.71 17.61 13.05
C LYS A 190 7.27 18.84 12.37
N LYS A 191 8.52 19.20 12.71
CA LYS A 191 9.24 20.34 12.13
C LYS A 191 10.46 19.83 11.40
N ASN A 192 10.69 20.38 10.22
CA ASN A 192 11.85 20.02 9.40
C ASN A 192 12.55 21.31 8.94
N TRP A 193 13.85 21.32 9.09
CA TRP A 193 14.74 22.41 8.68
C TRP A 193 15.64 21.91 7.58
N ARG A 194 15.94 22.75 6.63
CA ARG A 194 16.92 22.47 5.58
C ARG A 194 17.67 23.73 5.22
N ASN A 195 18.97 23.66 5.17
CA ASN A 195 19.81 24.69 4.58
C ASN A 195 20.74 24.04 3.56
N ALA A 196 20.74 24.56 2.35
CA ALA A 196 21.61 24.06 1.26
C ALA A 196 22.39 25.23 0.66
N ASN A 197 23.69 25.10 0.62
CA ASN A 197 24.59 26.10 0.04
C ASN A 197 25.33 25.47 -1.13
N THR A 198 25.29 26.13 -2.29
CA THR A 198 25.94 25.63 -3.51
C THR A 198 26.75 26.70 -4.20
N ILE A 199 27.85 26.27 -4.80
CA ILE A 199 28.62 27.06 -5.76
C ILE A 199 28.55 26.35 -7.10
N THR A 200 28.19 27.07 -8.13
CA THR A 200 28.11 26.56 -9.52
C THR A 200 29.01 27.38 -10.41
N TYR A 201 29.91 26.70 -11.12
CA TYR A 201 30.66 27.26 -12.22
C TYR A 201 30.06 26.72 -13.53
N ASP A 202 29.69 27.63 -14.43
CA ASP A 202 29.09 27.32 -15.73
C ASP A 202 29.80 28.06 -16.85
N ASN A 203 30.38 27.31 -17.82
CA ASN A 203 31.09 27.90 -18.94
C ASN A 203 30.89 27.08 -20.21
N SER A 204 30.33 27.69 -21.23
CA SER A 204 30.06 27.10 -22.54
C SER A 204 31.12 27.36 -23.57
N LYS A 205 32.30 27.92 -23.22
CA LYS A 205 33.35 28.34 -24.15
C LYS A 205 34.77 28.04 -23.69
N LEU A 206 34.97 26.90 -22.97
CA LEU A 206 36.23 26.66 -22.28
C LEU A 206 37.41 26.45 -23.25
N PHE A 207 37.22 25.67 -24.31
CA PHE A 207 38.26 25.31 -25.27
C PHE A 207 37.85 25.66 -26.71
N GLY A 208 37.68 26.95 -27.00
CA GLY A 208 37.33 27.42 -28.36
C GLY A 208 35.87 27.29 -28.73
N GLY A 209 34.94 27.12 -27.76
CA GLY A 209 33.50 27.14 -27.97
C GLY A 209 32.88 25.79 -28.37
N ARG A 210 33.64 24.69 -28.24
CA ARG A 210 33.16 23.33 -28.53
C ARG A 210 32.72 22.59 -27.27
N ASP A 211 33.01 23.14 -26.08
CA ASP A 211 32.84 22.49 -24.82
C ASP A 211 31.89 23.29 -23.92
N HIS A 212 31.06 22.56 -23.20
CA HIS A 212 30.30 23.11 -22.10
C HIS A 212 30.64 22.34 -20.82
N ILE A 213 31.07 23.06 -19.79
CA ILE A 213 31.32 22.50 -18.46
C ILE A 213 30.43 23.20 -17.43
N ASN A 214 29.76 22.39 -16.59
CA ASN A 214 29.02 22.86 -15.44
C ASN A 214 29.51 22.07 -14.22
N VAL A 215 30.09 22.77 -13.25
CA VAL A 215 30.57 22.18 -11.99
C VAL A 215 29.76 22.76 -10.86
N LEU A 216 29.19 21.89 -10.05
CA LEU A 216 28.47 22.25 -8.85
C LEU A 216 29.12 21.57 -7.63
N LEU A 217 29.39 22.35 -6.58
CA LEU A 217 29.75 21.87 -5.27
C LEU A 217 28.71 22.35 -4.28
N GLY A 218 28.36 21.52 -3.31
CA GLY A 218 27.33 21.86 -2.36
C GLY A 218 27.49 21.21 -1.01
N GLN A 219 26.91 21.86 -0.02
CA GLN A 219 26.74 21.39 1.34
C GLN A 219 25.27 21.55 1.71
N GLU A 220 24.71 20.55 2.38
CA GLU A 220 23.33 20.58 2.86
C GLU A 220 23.27 20.08 4.30
N TRP A 221 22.51 20.77 5.12
CA TRP A 221 22.15 20.30 6.45
C TRP A 221 20.64 20.26 6.58
N SER A 222 20.10 19.20 7.15
CA SER A 222 18.68 19.04 7.46
C SER A 222 18.49 18.44 8.84
N SER A 223 17.45 18.87 9.53
CA SER A 223 17.02 18.36 10.82
C SER A 223 15.51 18.15 10.83
N SER A 224 15.06 17.09 11.47
CA SER A 224 13.64 16.77 11.67
C SER A 224 13.40 16.41 13.12
N GLU A 225 12.49 17.09 13.77
CA GLU A 225 12.01 16.79 15.12
C GLU A 225 10.53 16.43 15.08
N GLN A 226 10.09 15.49 15.91
CA GLN A 226 8.68 15.10 16.02
C GLN A 226 8.29 14.89 17.48
N THR A 227 7.17 15.51 17.87
CA THR A 227 6.53 15.31 19.16
C THR A 227 5.13 14.77 18.96
N THR A 228 4.78 13.72 19.67
CA THR A 228 3.43 13.16 19.73
C THR A 228 2.93 13.23 21.17
N ARG A 229 1.69 13.63 21.38
CA ARG A 229 1.03 13.68 22.69
C ARG A 229 -0.36 13.09 22.55
N ASN A 230 -0.69 12.11 23.39
CA ASN A 230 -2.01 11.50 23.48
C ASN A 230 -2.60 11.75 24.85
N ALA A 231 -3.84 12.25 24.90
CA ALA A 231 -4.69 12.24 26.09
C ALA A 231 -5.75 11.16 25.88
N ILE A 232 -5.89 10.26 26.86
CA ILE A 232 -6.77 9.09 26.79
C ILE A 232 -7.76 9.18 27.95
N SER A 233 -9.04 9.08 27.65
CA SER A 233 -10.11 9.02 28.63
C SER A 233 -11.06 7.87 28.31
N VAL A 234 -11.42 7.07 29.32
CA VAL A 234 -12.16 5.82 29.19
C VAL A 234 -13.27 5.75 30.24
N ALA A 235 -14.09 4.71 30.19
CA ALA A 235 -15.12 4.44 31.20
C ALA A 235 -16.12 5.59 31.38
N TYR A 236 -16.52 6.24 30.29
CA TYR A 236 -17.66 7.14 30.33
C TYR A 236 -18.95 6.37 30.60
N PRO A 237 -20.01 7.03 31.12
CA PRO A 237 -21.32 6.38 31.27
C PRO A 237 -21.75 5.74 29.93
N ALA A 238 -22.27 4.53 29.97
CA ALA A 238 -22.67 3.78 28.79
C ALA A 238 -23.78 4.47 27.97
N SER A 239 -24.53 5.37 28.61
CA SER A 239 -25.58 6.20 27.95
C SER A 239 -25.03 7.39 27.17
N PHE A 240 -23.73 7.71 27.31
CA PHE A 240 -23.15 8.83 26.57
C PHE A 240 -22.98 8.50 25.10
N GLY A 241 -23.55 9.35 24.25
CA GLY A 241 -23.24 9.39 22.83
C GLY A 241 -21.91 10.09 22.56
N ILE A 242 -21.52 10.17 21.28
CA ILE A 242 -20.28 10.83 20.85
C ILE A 242 -20.24 12.29 21.26
N ASP A 243 -21.33 13.02 21.06
CA ASP A 243 -21.40 14.44 21.38
C ASP A 243 -21.33 14.70 22.90
N ASP A 244 -21.89 13.81 23.71
CA ASP A 244 -21.78 13.88 25.17
C ASP A 244 -20.33 13.69 25.62
N VAL A 245 -19.60 12.74 25.05
CA VAL A 245 -18.18 12.50 25.33
C VAL A 245 -17.33 13.70 24.91
N LEU A 246 -17.56 14.24 23.72
CA LEU A 246 -16.81 15.42 23.22
C LEU A 246 -17.07 16.68 24.05
N SER A 247 -18.30 16.86 24.52
CA SER A 247 -18.69 18.02 25.34
C SER A 247 -18.27 17.89 26.80
N ASN A 248 -18.11 16.68 27.31
CA ASN A 248 -17.81 16.38 28.71
C ASN A 248 -16.59 15.46 28.86
N THR A 249 -15.47 15.85 28.32
CA THR A 249 -14.24 15.03 28.30
C THR A 249 -13.76 14.64 29.73
N GLY A 250 -14.11 15.40 30.74
CA GLY A 250 -13.80 15.14 32.15
C GLY A 250 -14.71 14.13 32.84
N ALA A 251 -15.81 13.69 32.23
CA ALA A 251 -16.72 12.71 32.80
C ALA A 251 -16.18 11.27 32.75
N GLY A 252 -15.17 11.02 31.92
CA GLY A 252 -14.49 9.74 31.86
C GLY A 252 -13.32 9.64 32.84
N THR A 253 -12.77 8.42 32.97
CA THR A 253 -11.55 8.16 33.74
C THR A 253 -10.34 8.44 32.86
N ALA A 254 -9.51 9.41 33.23
CA ALA A 254 -8.27 9.71 32.54
C ALA A 254 -7.23 8.61 32.75
N LEU A 255 -6.66 8.09 31.67
CA LEU A 255 -5.48 7.24 31.72
C LEU A 255 -4.20 8.09 31.66
N PRO A 256 -3.05 7.54 32.10
CA PRO A 256 -1.78 8.23 31.95
C PRO A 256 -1.56 8.68 30.51
N ASN A 257 -1.19 9.96 30.32
CA ASN A 257 -0.91 10.50 29.01
C ASN A 257 0.28 9.78 28.38
N GLU A 258 0.09 9.33 27.14
CA GLU A 258 1.18 8.80 26.33
C GLU A 258 1.82 9.97 25.53
N GLY A 259 3.12 10.11 25.62
CA GLY A 259 3.83 11.11 24.85
C GLY A 259 5.15 10.58 24.36
N THR A 260 5.52 10.91 23.13
CA THR A 260 6.80 10.57 22.57
C THR A 260 7.46 11.80 21.99
N ILE A 261 8.73 11.98 22.29
CA ILE A 261 9.63 12.89 21.59
C ILE A 261 10.57 11.98 20.82
N ALA A 262 10.42 11.93 19.50
CA ALA A 262 11.30 11.15 18.66
C ALA A 262 12.72 11.77 18.69
N ALA A 263 13.75 10.94 18.67
CA ALA A 263 15.11 11.43 18.53
C ALA A 263 15.26 12.22 17.22
N ASP A 264 15.98 13.34 17.31
CA ASP A 264 16.18 14.22 16.17
C ASP A 264 16.91 13.49 15.03
N GLU A 265 16.35 13.63 13.84
CA GLU A 265 16.98 13.11 12.64
C GLU A 265 17.80 14.21 11.97
N ASN A 266 19.11 14.15 12.11
CA ASN A 266 20.02 15.11 11.50
C ASN A 266 20.77 14.46 10.34
N ILE A 267 20.83 15.17 9.21
CA ILE A 267 21.61 14.78 8.03
C ILE A 267 22.50 15.93 7.62
N LEU A 268 23.79 15.67 7.49
CA LEU A 268 24.77 16.58 6.91
C LEU A 268 25.33 15.95 5.64
N SER A 269 25.31 16.68 4.55
CA SER A 269 25.69 16.18 3.24
C SER A 269 26.66 17.11 2.55
N TYR A 270 27.64 16.53 1.86
CA TYR A 270 28.51 17.21 0.92
C TYR A 270 28.35 16.55 -0.45
N PHE A 271 28.24 17.36 -1.48
CA PHE A 271 28.03 16.82 -2.83
C PHE A 271 28.70 17.66 -3.91
N GLY A 272 29.08 16.99 -4.99
CA GLY A 272 29.62 17.62 -6.18
C GLY A 272 29.09 16.96 -7.43
N ARG A 273 28.97 17.75 -8.49
CA ARG A 273 28.56 17.28 -9.82
C ARG A 273 29.38 18.00 -10.87
N ILE A 274 29.85 17.25 -11.85
CA ILE A 274 30.51 17.76 -13.06
C ILE A 274 29.70 17.27 -14.24
N ASN A 275 29.15 18.20 -15.03
CA ASN A 275 28.58 17.92 -16.34
C ASN A 275 29.54 18.46 -17.39
N TYR A 276 29.92 17.60 -18.32
CA TYR A 276 30.77 17.96 -19.46
C TYR A 276 30.12 17.56 -20.75
N THR A 277 30.06 18.47 -21.70
CA THR A 277 29.52 18.22 -23.02
C THR A 277 30.56 18.67 -24.06
N LEU A 278 30.95 17.75 -24.93
CA LEU A 278 31.92 17.99 -26.03
C LEU A 278 31.19 17.94 -27.36
N ASN A 279 31.32 19.01 -28.15
CA ASN A 279 30.74 19.15 -29.49
C ASN A 279 29.20 18.91 -29.51
N ASP A 280 28.52 19.11 -28.42
CA ASP A 280 27.10 18.77 -28.23
C ASP A 280 26.73 17.28 -28.47
N LYS A 281 27.73 16.41 -28.65
CA LYS A 281 27.59 14.99 -29.00
C LYS A 281 27.92 14.04 -27.86
N TYR A 282 29.00 14.30 -27.14
CA TYR A 282 29.50 13.45 -26.06
C TYR A 282 29.22 14.14 -24.75
N LEU A 283 28.43 13.48 -23.91
CA LEU A 283 28.02 14.01 -22.61
C LEU A 283 28.53 13.10 -21.51
N ALA A 284 29.11 13.68 -20.49
CA ALA A 284 29.54 12.97 -19.28
C ALA A 284 29.04 13.72 -18.04
N THR A 285 28.46 12.99 -17.11
CA THR A 285 28.06 13.52 -15.80
C THR A 285 28.71 12.66 -14.73
N PHE A 286 29.49 13.28 -13.86
CA PHE A 286 29.98 12.65 -12.64
C PHE A 286 29.33 13.34 -11.44
N THR A 287 28.79 12.55 -10.53
CA THR A 287 28.22 13.05 -9.26
C THR A 287 28.79 12.24 -8.12
N MET A 288 29.14 12.91 -7.03
CA MET A 288 29.54 12.30 -5.78
C MET A 288 28.78 12.95 -4.62
N ARG A 289 28.22 12.15 -3.71
CA ARG A 289 27.53 12.63 -2.52
C ARG A 289 27.99 11.83 -1.31
N ALA A 290 28.32 12.54 -0.24
CA ALA A 290 28.60 11.97 1.06
C ALA A 290 27.53 12.47 2.05
N ASP A 291 26.79 11.54 2.66
CA ASP A 291 25.70 11.83 3.59
C ASP A 291 26.02 11.25 4.96
N GLY A 292 26.02 12.10 6.00
CA GLY A 292 26.16 11.72 7.40
C GLY A 292 24.80 11.76 8.10
N SER A 293 24.36 10.65 8.70
CA SER A 293 23.06 10.53 9.37
C SER A 293 23.22 10.23 10.85
N SER A 294 22.46 10.94 11.71
CA SER A 294 22.39 10.68 13.15
C SER A 294 21.73 9.35 13.53
N LYS A 295 21.10 8.66 12.58
CA LYS A 295 20.47 7.34 12.81
C LYS A 295 21.48 6.20 12.96
N PHE A 296 22.74 6.42 12.59
CA PHE A 296 23.80 5.44 12.64
C PHE A 296 24.83 5.78 13.71
N GLY A 297 25.44 4.75 14.29
CA GLY A 297 26.46 4.88 15.32
C GLY A 297 27.77 5.49 14.82
N SER A 298 28.62 5.88 15.77
CA SER A 298 29.97 6.42 15.48
C SER A 298 30.74 5.48 14.56
N GLY A 299 31.35 6.01 13.51
CA GLY A 299 32.07 5.25 12.49
C GLY A 299 31.22 4.78 11.30
N ASN A 300 29.92 4.69 11.45
CA ASN A 300 28.97 4.23 10.39
C ASN A 300 28.03 5.33 9.89
N GLN A 301 28.14 6.54 10.40
CA GLN A 301 27.26 7.66 10.07
C GLN A 301 27.33 8.07 8.60
N TRP A 302 28.53 7.97 8.01
CA TRP A 302 28.76 8.48 6.66
C TRP A 302 28.63 7.39 5.60
N GLY A 303 27.81 7.69 4.57
CA GLY A 303 27.70 6.93 3.33
C GLY A 303 28.22 7.77 2.16
N VAL A 304 28.94 7.16 1.21
CA VAL A 304 29.48 7.82 0.03
C VAL A 304 28.89 7.17 -1.22
N PHE A 305 28.32 8.00 -2.09
CA PHE A 305 27.47 7.57 -3.22
C PHE A 305 27.95 8.22 -4.53
N PRO A 306 28.93 7.60 -5.23
CA PRO A 306 29.36 8.04 -6.55
C PRO A 306 28.38 7.61 -7.65
N SER A 307 28.34 8.40 -8.73
CA SER A 307 27.56 8.11 -9.94
C SER A 307 28.28 8.66 -11.17
N LEU A 308 28.28 7.89 -12.27
CA LEU A 308 28.79 8.27 -13.57
C LEU A 308 27.74 7.96 -14.64
N ALA A 309 27.45 8.93 -15.48
CA ALA A 309 26.61 8.76 -16.65
C ALA A 309 27.31 9.28 -17.91
N LEU A 310 27.30 8.48 -18.95
CA LEU A 310 27.85 8.81 -20.26
C LEU A 310 26.72 8.76 -21.29
N ALA A 311 26.71 9.69 -22.22
CA ALA A 311 25.79 9.66 -23.34
C ALA A 311 26.47 10.11 -24.63
N TRP A 312 26.07 9.48 -25.73
CA TRP A 312 26.57 9.75 -27.05
C TRP A 312 25.40 9.99 -28.02
N ARG A 313 25.34 11.19 -28.61
CA ARG A 313 24.38 11.55 -29.64
C ARG A 313 24.88 11.04 -30.99
N MET A 314 24.55 9.80 -31.29
CA MET A 314 25.00 9.12 -32.52
C MET A 314 24.38 9.76 -33.76
N SER A 315 23.14 10.28 -33.68
CA SER A 315 22.46 10.95 -34.79
C SER A 315 23.24 12.14 -35.36
N ASP A 316 24.07 12.78 -34.52
CA ASP A 316 24.80 13.99 -34.90
C ASP A 316 26.15 13.68 -35.53
N GLU A 317 26.49 12.39 -35.67
CA GLU A 317 27.74 11.95 -36.31
C GLU A 317 27.69 11.96 -37.83
N SER A 318 28.87 12.18 -38.44
CA SER A 318 28.98 12.30 -39.89
C SER A 318 28.53 11.05 -40.64
N PHE A 319 28.74 9.86 -40.08
CA PHE A 319 28.36 8.58 -40.69
C PHE A 319 26.84 8.33 -40.68
N LEU A 320 26.06 9.03 -39.82
CA LEU A 320 24.59 8.96 -39.79
C LEU A 320 23.90 10.12 -40.52
N LYS A 321 24.63 11.09 -41.06
CA LYS A 321 24.04 12.21 -41.80
C LYS A 321 23.13 11.77 -42.94
N GLY A 322 23.46 10.66 -43.64
CA GLY A 322 22.63 10.10 -44.70
C GLY A 322 21.27 9.58 -44.20
N ALA A 323 21.15 9.22 -42.94
CA ALA A 323 19.92 8.75 -42.31
C ALA A 323 19.03 9.87 -41.76
N SER A 324 19.46 11.14 -41.76
CA SER A 324 18.78 12.27 -41.14
C SER A 324 17.34 12.52 -41.66
N LYS A 325 17.00 12.00 -42.85
CA LYS A 325 15.64 12.08 -43.41
C LYS A 325 14.61 11.28 -42.59
N TRP A 326 15.03 10.19 -41.97
CA TRP A 326 14.14 9.31 -41.23
C TRP A 326 14.57 9.14 -39.78
N LEU A 327 15.86 9.26 -39.45
CA LEU A 327 16.42 9.17 -38.11
C LEU A 327 16.70 10.58 -37.58
N SER A 328 15.83 11.09 -36.73
CA SER A 328 15.91 12.43 -36.14
C SER A 328 16.65 12.50 -34.80
N ASN A 329 16.71 11.39 -34.09
CA ASN A 329 17.46 11.26 -32.84
C ASN A 329 17.90 9.81 -32.63
N LEU A 330 19.17 9.63 -32.31
CA LEU A 330 19.69 8.38 -31.80
C LEU A 330 20.78 8.69 -30.76
N LYS A 331 20.50 8.35 -29.51
CA LYS A 331 21.42 8.61 -28.40
C LYS A 331 21.56 7.36 -27.54
N ALA A 332 22.79 6.89 -27.38
CA ALA A 332 23.13 5.82 -26.44
C ALA A 332 23.49 6.41 -25.09
N ARG A 333 23.06 5.75 -24.01
CA ARG A 333 23.32 6.13 -22.61
C ARG A 333 23.85 4.94 -21.85
N LEU A 334 24.86 5.19 -21.02
CA LEU A 334 25.37 4.22 -20.06
C LEU A 334 25.49 4.91 -18.71
N SER A 335 24.94 4.32 -17.67
CA SER A 335 25.07 4.87 -16.32
C SER A 335 25.35 3.80 -15.28
N PHE A 336 26.17 4.20 -14.31
CA PHE A 336 26.48 3.45 -13.10
C PHE A 336 26.36 4.42 -11.93
N GLY A 337 25.67 4.00 -10.86
CA GLY A 337 25.53 4.85 -9.68
C GLY A 337 25.21 4.07 -8.45
N THR A 338 25.49 4.70 -7.31
CA THR A 338 25.11 4.19 -5.99
C THR A 338 24.18 5.16 -5.31
N ALA A 339 23.23 4.62 -4.54
CA ALA A 339 22.30 5.39 -3.70
C ALA A 339 22.21 4.76 -2.32
N GLY A 340 22.24 5.58 -1.28
CA GLY A 340 22.08 5.17 0.10
C GLY A 340 20.61 5.21 0.57
N ASN A 341 20.27 4.34 1.51
CA ASN A 341 19.00 4.35 2.21
C ASN A 341 19.25 4.29 3.73
N ASN A 342 18.62 5.22 4.48
CA ASN A 342 18.63 5.28 5.94
C ASN A 342 17.22 5.22 6.54
N ARG A 343 16.26 4.61 5.83
CA ARG A 343 14.86 4.53 6.28
C ARG A 343 14.66 3.49 7.38
N ILE A 344 15.22 3.80 8.54
CA ILE A 344 15.02 3.09 9.80
C ILE A 344 14.48 4.07 10.84
N ASN A 345 13.89 3.54 11.90
CA ASN A 345 13.49 4.37 13.04
C ASN A 345 14.73 5.00 13.70
N SER A 346 14.58 6.19 14.24
CA SER A 346 15.57 6.80 15.10
C SER A 346 15.67 6.04 16.42
N GLY A 347 16.85 6.02 17.05
CA GLY A 347 17.07 5.40 18.37
C GLY A 347 17.43 3.91 18.34
N LEU A 348 17.55 3.27 17.16
CA LEU A 348 17.95 1.85 17.08
C LEU A 348 19.42 1.58 17.44
N ILE A 349 20.22 2.62 17.59
CA ILE A 349 21.63 2.56 18.00
C ILE A 349 21.84 2.73 19.50
N SER A 350 20.77 2.93 20.26
CA SER A 350 20.79 3.11 21.72
C SER A 350 19.66 2.37 22.37
N THR A 351 19.80 2.02 23.65
CA THR A 351 18.74 1.39 24.42
C THR A 351 17.58 2.37 24.61
N VAL A 352 16.38 1.95 24.24
CA VAL A 352 15.15 2.71 24.44
C VAL A 352 14.33 2.04 25.55
N TYR A 353 13.88 2.84 26.48
CA TYR A 353 12.97 2.42 27.55
C TYR A 353 11.59 3.02 27.30
N SER A 354 10.57 2.25 27.61
CA SER A 354 9.16 2.72 27.64
C SER A 354 8.59 2.51 29.02
N MET A 355 7.56 3.30 29.35
CA MET A 355 6.80 3.04 30.57
C MET A 355 5.96 1.80 30.38
N ALA A 356 6.00 0.86 31.34
CA ALA A 356 5.18 -0.32 31.30
C ALA A 356 3.69 0.08 31.43
N SER A 357 2.92 -0.21 30.39
CA SER A 357 1.48 0.11 30.35
C SER A 357 0.60 -0.99 30.96
N ASN A 358 1.20 -2.12 31.35
CA ASN A 358 0.48 -3.31 31.80
C ASN A 358 1.01 -3.81 33.15
N THR A 359 0.10 -4.02 34.10
CA THR A 359 0.41 -4.53 35.43
C THR A 359 1.06 -5.92 35.45
N SER A 360 0.85 -6.73 34.41
CA SER A 360 1.48 -8.06 34.30
C SER A 360 2.99 -8.02 34.07
N LYS A 361 3.54 -6.85 33.74
CA LYS A 361 4.99 -6.62 33.51
C LYS A 361 5.65 -5.81 34.62
N ALA A 362 4.89 -5.41 35.65
CA ALA A 362 5.42 -4.68 36.79
C ALA A 362 6.07 -5.65 37.79
N PRO A 363 7.27 -5.37 38.33
CA PRO A 363 7.83 -6.18 39.40
C PRO A 363 7.00 -6.11 40.70
N PHE A 364 7.06 -7.18 41.43
CA PHE A 364 6.15 -7.63 42.48
C PHE A 364 6.12 -6.83 43.78
N PHE A 365 6.79 -5.72 43.93
CA PHE A 365 7.11 -5.18 45.24
C PHE A 365 6.44 -3.86 45.61
N ASP A 366 5.56 -3.31 44.80
CA ASP A 366 4.89 -2.05 45.12
C ASP A 366 3.38 -2.15 44.96
N GLU A 367 2.65 -2.04 46.06
CA GLU A 367 1.19 -1.91 46.08
C GLU A 367 0.73 -0.58 45.46
N ASN A 368 1.58 0.42 45.41
CA ASN A 368 1.40 1.63 44.67
C ASN A 368 2.08 1.47 43.30
N ARG A 369 1.29 1.30 42.25
CA ARG A 369 1.66 1.18 40.87
C ARG A 369 2.63 2.29 40.44
N GLY A 370 3.89 2.17 40.80
CA GLY A 370 4.95 3.06 40.32
C GLY A 370 5.14 2.87 38.84
N SER A 371 5.38 3.98 38.14
CA SER A 371 5.72 3.95 36.73
C SER A 371 7.03 3.20 36.55
N MET A 372 6.97 2.03 35.93
CA MET A 372 8.16 1.22 35.67
C MET A 372 8.63 1.37 34.24
N LEU A 373 9.90 1.41 34.09
CA LEU A 373 10.55 1.39 32.78
C LEU A 373 10.73 -0.06 32.34
N GLU A 374 10.17 -0.41 31.20
CA GLU A 374 10.54 -1.63 30.48
C GLU A 374 11.43 -1.30 29.28
N HIS A 375 12.36 -2.19 28.96
CA HIS A 375 13.13 -2.04 27.74
C HIS A 375 12.21 -2.20 26.50
N GLY A 376 12.53 -1.52 25.43
CA GLY A 376 11.82 -1.67 24.15
C GLY A 376 11.94 -3.09 23.59
N THR A 377 11.13 -3.39 22.58
CA THR A 377 11.10 -4.72 21.92
C THR A 377 12.35 -5.01 21.08
N TYR A 378 13.17 -4.01 20.84
CA TYR A 378 14.36 -4.09 19.98
C TYR A 378 15.64 -4.00 20.80
N LEU A 379 16.54 -4.96 20.58
CA LEU A 379 17.94 -4.83 21.01
C LEU A 379 18.64 -3.80 20.13
N TYR A 380 19.29 -2.81 20.73
CA TYR A 380 20.04 -1.80 19.99
C TYR A 380 21.20 -2.40 19.18
N ASN A 381 21.56 -1.76 18.07
CA ASN A 381 22.70 -2.16 17.27
C ASN A 381 23.54 -0.94 16.84
N PRO A 382 24.67 -0.68 17.50
CA PRO A 382 25.54 0.47 17.18
C PRO A 382 26.24 0.31 15.82
N ASN A 383 26.29 -0.90 15.25
CA ASN A 383 26.98 -1.21 14.00
C ASN A 383 26.10 -1.01 12.75
N LEU A 384 24.88 -0.50 12.92
CA LEU A 384 24.01 -0.18 11.78
C LEU A 384 24.67 0.84 10.85
N LYS A 385 24.60 0.57 9.55
CA LYS A 385 25.15 1.39 8.47
C LYS A 385 24.16 1.57 7.34
N TRP A 386 24.50 2.39 6.38
CA TRP A 386 23.71 2.65 5.18
C TRP A 386 23.46 1.38 4.35
N GLU A 387 22.21 1.13 3.99
CA GLU A 387 21.87 0.23 2.90
C GLU A 387 22.25 0.88 1.58
N THR A 388 22.80 0.12 0.65
CA THR A 388 23.31 0.67 -0.61
C THR A 388 22.71 -0.04 -1.82
N THR A 389 22.11 0.73 -2.71
CA THR A 389 21.67 0.25 -4.02
C THR A 389 22.66 0.67 -5.10
N VAL A 390 23.15 -0.31 -5.83
CA VAL A 390 24.01 -0.12 -7.02
C VAL A 390 23.16 -0.27 -8.26
N THR A 391 23.06 0.77 -9.06
CA THR A 391 22.28 0.81 -10.30
C THR A 391 23.21 0.78 -11.50
N ARG A 392 22.88 -0.03 -12.49
CA ARG A 392 23.53 -0.11 -13.80
C ARG A 392 22.46 -0.01 -14.87
N ASN A 393 22.60 0.90 -15.80
CA ASN A 393 21.62 1.11 -16.85
C ASN A 393 22.34 1.33 -18.20
N PHE A 394 21.81 0.67 -19.22
CA PHE A 394 22.10 0.97 -20.62
C PHE A 394 20.80 1.39 -21.30
N GLY A 395 20.79 2.56 -21.93
CA GLY A 395 19.60 3.12 -22.56
C GLY A 395 19.87 3.61 -23.98
N ILE A 396 18.82 3.57 -24.78
CA ILE A 396 18.78 4.12 -26.13
C ILE A 396 17.61 5.07 -26.23
N ASP A 397 17.87 6.35 -26.54
CA ASP A 397 16.84 7.32 -26.92
C ASP A 397 16.76 7.33 -28.44
N TYR A 398 15.56 7.16 -28.97
CA TYR A 398 15.33 7.13 -30.41
C TYR A 398 14.28 8.14 -30.86
N GLY A 399 14.41 8.61 -32.09
CA GLY A 399 13.45 9.47 -32.74
C GLY A 399 13.49 9.30 -34.25
N PHE A 400 12.33 9.11 -34.86
CA PHE A 400 12.18 8.89 -36.28
C PHE A 400 11.23 9.92 -36.89
N PHE A 401 11.43 10.22 -38.20
CA PHE A 401 10.55 11.07 -39.00
C PHE A 401 10.30 12.45 -38.38
N ASN A 402 11.39 13.17 -38.05
CA ASN A 402 11.36 14.48 -37.37
C ASN A 402 10.64 14.43 -36.01
N GLY A 403 10.84 13.34 -35.25
CA GLY A 403 10.27 13.18 -33.92
C GLY A 403 8.81 12.70 -33.88
N ARG A 404 8.23 12.33 -35.04
CA ARG A 404 6.87 11.77 -35.09
C ARG A 404 6.76 10.46 -34.32
N ILE A 405 7.84 9.68 -34.29
CA ILE A 405 7.96 8.50 -33.42
C ILE A 405 9.19 8.73 -32.55
N SER A 406 9.03 8.73 -31.25
CA SER A 406 10.13 8.91 -30.30
C SER A 406 9.94 8.05 -29.09
N GLY A 407 11.03 7.73 -28.39
CA GLY A 407 10.94 6.96 -27.17
C GLY A 407 12.30 6.60 -26.59
N THR A 408 12.25 5.73 -25.61
CA THR A 408 13.43 5.21 -24.90
C THR A 408 13.31 3.70 -24.72
N LEU A 409 14.45 3.04 -24.76
CA LEU A 409 14.60 1.64 -24.42
C LEU A 409 15.73 1.52 -23.41
N ASP A 410 15.42 1.06 -22.21
CA ASP A 410 16.34 0.95 -21.09
C ASP A 410 16.48 -0.49 -20.62
N PHE A 411 17.70 -0.92 -20.35
CA PHE A 411 18.06 -2.18 -19.72
C PHE A 411 18.76 -1.87 -18.42
N TYR A 412 18.26 -2.41 -17.31
CA TYR A 412 18.85 -2.15 -16.01
C TYR A 412 19.14 -3.41 -15.20
N TRP A 413 20.12 -3.28 -14.33
CA TRP A 413 20.44 -4.25 -13.31
C TRP A 413 20.80 -3.51 -12.02
N ASN A 414 19.87 -3.55 -11.06
CA ASN A 414 20.00 -2.94 -9.75
C ASN A 414 20.32 -4.01 -8.71
N THR A 415 21.22 -3.71 -7.79
CA THR A 415 21.58 -4.58 -6.69
C THR A 415 21.53 -3.78 -5.40
N THR A 416 20.70 -4.17 -4.45
CA THR A 416 20.67 -3.60 -3.10
C THR A 416 21.39 -4.55 -2.15
N LYS A 417 22.34 -4.03 -1.40
CA LYS A 417 23.16 -4.76 -0.41
C LYS A 417 23.09 -4.09 0.95
N ASP A 418 23.48 -4.83 1.97
CA ASP A 418 23.42 -4.37 3.36
C ASP A 418 21.99 -3.94 3.75
N LEU A 419 20.99 -4.74 3.37
CA LEU A 419 19.57 -4.44 3.63
C LEU A 419 19.35 -4.19 5.13
N LEU A 420 18.68 -3.10 5.46
CA LEU A 420 18.30 -2.76 6.82
C LEU A 420 17.04 -3.56 7.22
N MET A 421 17.24 -4.71 7.85
CA MET A 421 16.20 -5.65 8.19
C MET A 421 16.06 -5.88 9.69
N GLN A 422 14.83 -6.10 10.11
CA GLN A 422 14.49 -6.57 11.44
C GLN A 422 14.64 -8.09 11.48
N THR A 423 15.47 -8.60 12.40
CA THR A 423 15.71 -10.04 12.60
C THR A 423 15.21 -10.49 13.95
N LEU A 424 14.68 -11.69 14.03
CA LEU A 424 14.44 -12.38 15.30
C LEU A 424 15.79 -12.70 15.96
N ILE A 425 15.86 -12.53 17.26
CA ILE A 425 17.01 -12.92 18.06
C ILE A 425 16.58 -13.88 19.18
N PRO A 426 17.50 -14.70 19.72
CA PRO A 426 17.15 -15.63 20.78
C PRO A 426 16.52 -14.94 21.99
N SER A 427 15.42 -15.50 22.49
CA SER A 427 14.63 -14.93 23.59
C SER A 427 15.37 -14.80 24.92
N ASN A 428 16.47 -15.52 25.09
CA ASN A 428 17.36 -15.38 26.26
C ASN A 428 18.05 -14.02 26.36
N THR A 429 18.07 -13.21 25.28
CA THR A 429 18.55 -11.83 25.31
C THR A 429 17.60 -10.86 26.00
N GLY A 430 16.36 -11.26 26.26
CA GLY A 430 15.28 -10.40 26.78
C GLY A 430 14.60 -9.55 25.72
N TYR A 431 15.04 -9.60 24.47
CA TYR A 431 14.50 -8.85 23.33
C TYR A 431 13.93 -9.79 22.26
N SER A 432 12.96 -9.31 21.49
CA SER A 432 12.37 -10.10 20.42
C SER A 432 13.07 -9.92 19.08
N TYR A 433 13.64 -8.72 18.85
CA TYR A 433 14.16 -8.32 17.54
C TYR A 433 15.43 -7.47 17.66
N GLN A 434 16.24 -7.51 16.59
CA GLN A 434 17.33 -6.57 16.36
C GLN A 434 17.33 -6.11 14.89
N PHE A 435 17.61 -4.84 14.62
CA PHE A 435 17.88 -4.39 13.27
C PHE A 435 19.33 -4.67 12.90
N GLN A 436 19.55 -5.22 11.73
CA GLN A 436 20.87 -5.58 11.21
C GLN A 436 20.98 -5.24 9.73
N ASN A 437 22.22 -5.00 9.27
CA ASN A 437 22.52 -4.88 7.84
C ASN A 437 22.90 -6.26 7.30
N PHE A 438 22.01 -6.93 6.62
CA PHE A 438 22.35 -8.19 5.99
C PHE A 438 21.41 -8.48 4.81
N GLY A 439 21.88 -9.38 3.95
CA GLY A 439 21.13 -9.75 2.75
C GLY A 439 21.40 -8.82 1.56
N LYS A 440 21.04 -9.34 0.41
CA LYS A 440 21.22 -8.72 -0.88
C LYS A 440 20.13 -9.13 -1.82
N THR A 441 19.59 -8.17 -2.55
CA THR A 441 18.56 -8.40 -3.56
C THR A 441 18.97 -7.77 -4.89
N SER A 442 18.48 -8.32 -5.98
CA SER A 442 18.64 -7.72 -7.30
C SER A 442 17.32 -7.60 -8.05
N ASN A 443 17.29 -6.60 -8.92
CA ASN A 443 16.21 -6.36 -9.88
C ASN A 443 16.83 -6.20 -11.26
N LYS A 444 16.34 -6.95 -12.24
CA LYS A 444 16.75 -6.86 -13.63
C LYS A 444 15.51 -6.61 -14.48
N GLY A 445 15.62 -5.69 -15.42
CA GLY A 445 14.47 -5.37 -16.23
C GLY A 445 14.77 -4.66 -17.53
N VAL A 446 13.70 -4.52 -18.29
CA VAL A 446 13.66 -3.80 -19.56
C VAL A 446 12.48 -2.84 -19.53
N GLU A 447 12.70 -1.61 -19.93
CA GLU A 447 11.68 -0.57 -20.02
C GLU A 447 11.65 0.00 -21.42
N LEU A 448 10.47 0.12 -21.99
CA LEU A 448 10.22 0.75 -23.27
C LEU A 448 9.18 1.85 -23.10
N ALA A 449 9.50 3.05 -23.57
CA ALA A 449 8.55 4.13 -23.76
C ALA A 449 8.48 4.50 -25.25
N LEU A 450 7.27 4.73 -25.74
CA LEU A 450 6.99 5.10 -27.12
C LEU A 450 5.98 6.23 -27.16
N ASN A 451 6.30 7.29 -27.91
CA ASN A 451 5.37 8.35 -28.27
C ASN A 451 5.29 8.44 -29.80
N ALA A 452 4.07 8.46 -30.33
CA ALA A 452 3.83 8.53 -31.74
C ALA A 452 2.81 9.63 -32.09
N VAL A 453 3.21 10.58 -32.92
CA VAL A 453 2.32 11.57 -33.52
C VAL A 453 1.73 10.95 -34.77
N ILE A 454 0.52 10.37 -34.68
CA ILE A 454 -0.15 9.64 -35.74
C ILE A 454 -0.60 10.64 -36.80
N VAL A 455 -1.29 11.69 -36.38
CA VAL A 455 -1.77 12.77 -37.22
C VAL A 455 -1.50 14.11 -36.54
N ASP A 456 -0.91 15.04 -37.31
CA ASP A 456 -0.70 16.43 -36.87
C ASP A 456 -1.20 17.36 -37.96
N LYS A 457 -2.46 17.77 -37.87
CA LYS A 457 -3.09 18.76 -38.73
C LYS A 457 -3.78 19.82 -37.90
N LYS A 458 -3.89 21.05 -38.41
CA LYS A 458 -4.48 22.17 -37.70
C LYS A 458 -5.89 21.89 -37.09
N LYS A 459 -6.71 21.08 -37.76
CA LYS A 459 -8.08 20.76 -37.35
C LYS A 459 -8.20 19.35 -36.75
N PHE A 460 -7.19 18.50 -36.84
CA PHE A 460 -7.20 17.15 -36.36
C PHE A 460 -5.80 16.71 -35.93
N GLY A 461 -5.64 16.37 -34.68
CA GLY A 461 -4.42 15.82 -34.10
C GLY A 461 -4.71 14.54 -33.39
N LEU A 462 -3.82 13.55 -33.50
CA LEU A 462 -3.90 12.28 -32.78
C LEU A 462 -2.50 11.84 -32.39
N ASN A 463 -2.27 11.65 -31.09
CA ASN A 463 -1.06 11.11 -30.51
C ASN A 463 -1.36 9.77 -29.84
N PHE A 464 -0.39 8.91 -29.84
CA PHE A 464 -0.38 7.65 -29.09
C PHE A 464 0.84 7.60 -28.19
N ASN A 465 0.65 7.21 -26.96
CA ASN A 465 1.71 6.96 -26.00
C ASN A 465 1.59 5.55 -25.44
N PHE A 466 2.72 4.90 -25.23
CA PHE A 466 2.81 3.54 -24.70
C PHE A 466 4.05 3.42 -23.84
N ASN A 467 3.92 2.72 -22.72
CA ASN A 467 5.07 2.28 -21.93
C ASN A 467 4.86 0.88 -21.40
N VAL A 468 5.97 0.16 -21.23
CA VAL A 468 6.01 -1.14 -20.59
C VAL A 468 7.30 -1.27 -19.80
N SER A 469 7.20 -1.80 -18.61
CA SER A 469 8.32 -2.21 -17.75
C SER A 469 8.18 -3.69 -17.43
N TYR A 470 9.22 -4.46 -17.76
CA TYR A 470 9.36 -5.85 -17.30
C TYR A 470 10.45 -5.90 -16.24
N ASN A 471 10.13 -6.37 -15.06
CA ASN A 471 11.05 -6.49 -13.93
C ASN A 471 11.01 -7.87 -13.29
N LYS A 472 12.18 -8.40 -12.96
CA LYS A 472 12.32 -9.63 -12.18
C LYS A 472 13.20 -9.36 -10.97
N ASN A 473 12.62 -9.49 -9.78
CA ASN A 473 13.39 -9.44 -8.53
C ASN A 473 13.99 -10.82 -8.20
N LYS A 474 15.06 -10.81 -7.41
CA LYS A 474 15.71 -12.01 -6.87
C LYS A 474 16.33 -11.68 -5.52
N ILE A 475 16.26 -12.61 -4.58
CA ILE A 475 16.98 -12.60 -3.32
C ILE A 475 18.31 -13.29 -3.57
N ASP A 476 19.41 -12.53 -3.64
CA ASP A 476 20.73 -13.06 -3.99
C ASP A 476 21.43 -13.67 -2.77
N GLU A 477 21.33 -13.01 -1.62
CA GLU A 477 21.91 -13.46 -0.35
C GLU A 477 20.91 -13.15 0.77
N LEU A 478 20.64 -14.12 1.61
CA LEU A 478 19.80 -13.96 2.78
C LEU A 478 20.11 -15.11 3.76
N ASN A 479 20.64 -14.78 4.92
CA ASN A 479 20.90 -15.75 5.99
C ASN A 479 19.82 -15.59 7.07
N LEU A 480 18.64 -16.12 6.82
CA LEU A 480 17.58 -16.26 7.81
C LEU A 480 17.58 -17.71 8.31
N GLU A 481 17.57 -17.89 9.61
CA GLU A 481 17.36 -19.22 10.23
C GLU A 481 15.99 -19.79 9.86
N ASN A 482 14.99 -18.91 9.70
CA ASN A 482 13.64 -19.28 9.28
C ASN A 482 13.22 -18.51 8.01
N PRO A 483 13.12 -19.18 6.86
CA PRO A 483 12.71 -18.55 5.60
C PRO A 483 11.22 -18.23 5.54
N TRP A 484 10.42 -18.66 6.51
CA TRP A 484 8.99 -18.47 6.52
C TRP A 484 8.58 -17.12 7.10
N GLN A 485 7.68 -16.44 6.42
CA GLN A 485 7.08 -15.18 6.84
C GLN A 485 5.56 -15.29 6.83
N SER A 486 4.93 -14.55 7.73
CA SER A 486 3.47 -14.51 7.84
C SER A 486 2.95 -13.10 7.63
N SER A 487 1.85 -12.98 6.90
CA SER A 487 1.14 -11.73 6.77
C SER A 487 -0.03 -11.67 7.77
N ASN A 488 0.05 -10.81 8.77
CA ASN A 488 -0.99 -10.63 9.79
C ASN A 488 -2.17 -9.81 9.24
N TRP A 489 -3.10 -10.44 8.52
CA TRP A 489 -4.19 -9.76 7.84
C TRP A 489 -5.60 -10.14 8.29
N SER A 490 -5.77 -11.11 9.17
CA SER A 490 -7.10 -11.49 9.69
C SER A 490 -7.07 -11.86 11.17
N GLY A 491 -8.21 -12.12 11.77
CA GLY A 491 -8.35 -12.60 13.15
C GLY A 491 -7.75 -13.99 13.41
N SER A 492 -7.97 -14.54 14.58
CA SER A 492 -7.35 -15.80 15.07
C SER A 492 -7.81 -17.08 14.36
N THR A 493 -8.90 -17.02 13.60
CA THR A 493 -9.54 -18.20 13.00
C THR A 493 -8.89 -18.68 11.71
N ILE A 494 -7.97 -17.90 11.15
CA ILE A 494 -7.19 -18.29 9.98
C ILE A 494 -5.74 -18.39 10.39
N SER A 495 -5.14 -19.56 10.17
CA SER A 495 -3.70 -19.76 10.36
C SER A 495 -2.95 -19.06 9.23
N LYS A 496 -2.17 -18.05 9.61
CA LYS A 496 -1.37 -17.24 8.69
C LYS A 496 0.12 -17.59 8.74
N TYR A 497 0.46 -18.60 9.47
CA TYR A 497 1.85 -19.00 9.62
C TYR A 497 2.38 -19.55 8.32
N GLU A 498 3.52 -19.00 7.90
CA GLU A 498 4.24 -19.53 6.76
C GLU A 498 3.45 -19.44 5.43
N ASP A 499 2.70 -18.35 5.23
CA ASP A 499 1.98 -18.08 3.98
C ASP A 499 2.87 -17.45 2.89
N PHE A 500 4.07 -16.98 3.27
CA PHE A 500 5.11 -16.52 2.35
C PHE A 500 6.43 -17.25 2.62
N ARG A 501 7.19 -17.47 1.55
CA ARG A 501 8.56 -18.01 1.64
C ARG A 501 9.56 -16.97 1.12
N VAL A 502 10.50 -16.61 1.99
CA VAL A 502 11.54 -15.63 1.71
C VAL A 502 12.89 -16.31 1.90
N GLU A 503 13.48 -16.80 0.82
CA GLU A 503 14.71 -17.57 0.85
C GLU A 503 15.70 -17.12 -0.23
N GLN A 504 16.97 -17.44 -0.02
CA GLN A 504 18.02 -17.19 -1.00
C GLN A 504 17.73 -17.91 -2.33
N GLY A 505 17.86 -17.21 -3.44
CA GLY A 505 17.53 -17.71 -4.78
C GLY A 505 16.07 -17.52 -5.19
N GLY A 506 15.17 -17.29 -4.23
CA GLY A 506 13.75 -17.02 -4.42
C GLY A 506 13.44 -15.57 -4.85
N ARG A 507 12.15 -15.25 -4.88
CA ARG A 507 11.62 -13.92 -5.20
C ARG A 507 10.85 -13.37 -4.00
N LEU A 508 10.81 -12.05 -3.84
CA LEU A 508 9.89 -11.40 -2.89
C LEU A 508 8.44 -11.65 -3.34
N GLY A 509 7.55 -11.82 -2.35
CA GLY A 509 6.13 -12.03 -2.60
C GLY A 509 5.77 -13.45 -3.05
N GLU A 510 6.59 -14.45 -2.77
CA GLU A 510 6.33 -15.85 -3.13
C GLU A 510 5.37 -16.49 -2.14
N LEU A 511 4.18 -16.86 -2.63
CA LEU A 511 3.12 -17.49 -1.85
C LEU A 511 3.34 -18.98 -1.71
N TRP A 512 3.19 -19.47 -0.48
CA TRP A 512 3.28 -20.89 -0.13
C TRP A 512 2.05 -21.32 0.67
N GLY A 513 1.44 -22.38 0.25
CA GLY A 513 0.24 -22.91 0.85
C GLY A 513 -0.09 -24.27 0.28
N TYR A 514 -1.32 -24.69 0.46
CA TYR A 514 -1.78 -26.00 0.05
C TYR A 514 -2.59 -25.91 -1.25
N LYS A 515 -2.46 -26.90 -2.13
CA LYS A 515 -3.35 -27.07 -3.28
C LYS A 515 -4.52 -27.95 -2.92
N MET A 516 -5.70 -27.45 -3.18
CA MET A 516 -6.95 -28.19 -2.97
C MET A 516 -6.98 -29.46 -3.84
N ASN A 517 -7.49 -30.54 -3.28
CA ASN A 517 -7.67 -31.83 -3.94
C ASN A 517 -9.10 -32.36 -3.72
N GLY A 518 -10.09 -31.48 -3.86
CA GLY A 518 -11.49 -31.80 -3.64
C GLY A 518 -11.87 -31.86 -2.16
N TYR A 519 -12.69 -32.81 -1.80
CA TYR A 519 -13.22 -33.02 -0.44
C TYR A 519 -13.37 -34.51 -0.14
N TYR A 520 -13.44 -34.86 1.14
CA TYR A 520 -13.66 -36.24 1.57
C TYR A 520 -15.03 -36.75 1.13
N THR A 521 -15.04 -37.81 0.34
CA THR A 521 -16.25 -38.53 -0.07
C THR A 521 -16.55 -39.66 0.91
N VAL A 522 -17.81 -40.06 0.99
CA VAL A 522 -18.21 -41.22 1.78
C VAL A 522 -17.96 -42.47 0.94
N TYR A 523 -17.41 -43.51 1.56
CA TYR A 523 -17.16 -44.81 0.92
C TYR A 523 -18.47 -45.44 0.44
N ASP A 524 -18.45 -45.88 -0.80
CA ASP A 524 -19.57 -46.62 -1.42
C ASP A 524 -19.13 -48.08 -1.67
N PRO A 525 -19.71 -49.02 -0.94
CA PRO A 525 -19.39 -50.45 -1.13
C PRO A 525 -19.68 -50.99 -2.54
N ALA A 526 -20.66 -50.39 -3.25
CA ALA A 526 -21.04 -50.83 -4.57
C ALA A 526 -19.99 -50.49 -5.64
N THR A 527 -19.28 -49.39 -5.47
CA THR A 527 -18.21 -48.93 -6.37
C THR A 527 -16.81 -49.23 -5.86
N GLY A 528 -16.66 -49.53 -4.56
CA GLY A 528 -15.38 -49.69 -3.90
C GLY A 528 -14.59 -48.40 -3.79
N THR A 529 -15.25 -47.24 -3.90
CA THR A 529 -14.60 -45.90 -3.89
C THR A 529 -15.11 -45.03 -2.78
N GLY A 530 -14.30 -44.10 -2.36
CA GLY A 530 -14.59 -43.11 -1.30
C GLY A 530 -13.52 -43.08 -0.23
N ASP A 531 -13.53 -42.00 0.58
CA ASP A 531 -12.45 -41.72 1.52
C ASP A 531 -12.79 -42.10 2.96
N LEU A 532 -14.08 -41.99 3.36
CA LEU A 532 -14.50 -42.09 4.76
C LEU A 532 -15.56 -43.18 4.97
N VAL A 533 -15.43 -43.88 6.08
CA VAL A 533 -16.45 -44.83 6.59
C VAL A 533 -16.97 -44.32 7.94
N LEU A 534 -18.24 -44.60 8.23
CA LEU A 534 -18.88 -44.28 9.51
C LEU A 534 -18.81 -45.49 10.44
N ASN A 535 -18.18 -45.36 11.61
CA ASN A 535 -18.17 -46.45 12.59
C ASN A 535 -19.46 -46.44 13.46
N ALA A 536 -19.67 -47.55 14.19
CA ALA A 536 -20.85 -47.72 15.06
C ALA A 536 -20.96 -46.69 16.20
N LYS A 537 -19.90 -45.94 16.51
CA LYS A 537 -19.88 -44.89 17.52
C LYS A 537 -20.21 -43.50 16.94
N GLY A 538 -20.57 -43.43 15.66
CA GLY A 538 -20.89 -42.14 15.00
C GLY A 538 -19.67 -41.30 14.62
N LYS A 539 -18.47 -41.91 14.54
CA LYS A 539 -17.25 -41.23 14.11
C LYS A 539 -16.91 -41.60 12.69
N TRP A 540 -16.45 -40.59 11.92
CA TRP A 540 -15.91 -40.77 10.58
C TRP A 540 -14.42 -41.10 10.64
N GLU A 541 -14.03 -42.13 9.93
CA GLU A 541 -12.64 -42.63 9.86
C GLU A 541 -12.28 -42.86 8.39
N LEU A 542 -10.97 -42.89 8.07
CA LEU A 542 -10.52 -43.21 6.72
C LEU A 542 -10.92 -44.67 6.35
N ALA A 543 -11.35 -44.84 5.12
CA ALA A 543 -11.55 -46.17 4.56
C ALA A 543 -10.21 -46.90 4.43
N ASP A 544 -10.25 -48.26 4.40
CA ASP A 544 -9.06 -49.06 4.28
C ASP A 544 -8.20 -48.69 3.06
N GLY A 545 -6.92 -48.53 3.29
CA GLY A 545 -5.96 -48.14 2.26
C GLY A 545 -5.88 -46.64 1.92
N VAL A 546 -6.80 -45.83 2.40
CA VAL A 546 -6.79 -44.37 2.18
C VAL A 546 -5.79 -43.71 3.12
N LYS A 547 -4.85 -42.96 2.56
CA LYS A 547 -3.85 -42.17 3.32
C LYS A 547 -4.04 -40.71 3.02
N ASP A 548 -4.78 -39.99 3.86
CA ASP A 548 -5.01 -38.56 3.72
C ASP A 548 -5.24 -37.91 5.10
N LYS A 549 -4.34 -37.02 5.51
CA LYS A 549 -4.38 -36.32 6.77
C LYS A 549 -4.74 -34.83 6.59
N SER A 550 -5.39 -34.46 5.49
CA SER A 550 -5.80 -33.07 5.23
C SER A 550 -6.61 -32.47 6.38
N LYS A 551 -7.35 -33.28 7.12
CA LYS A 551 -8.07 -32.84 8.32
C LYS A 551 -7.19 -32.07 9.31
N ASP A 552 -5.90 -32.40 9.42
CA ASP A 552 -5.00 -31.85 10.43
C ASP A 552 -4.77 -30.34 10.25
N ILE A 553 -4.93 -29.85 9.00
CA ILE A 553 -4.84 -28.43 8.68
C ILE A 553 -6.20 -27.71 8.67
N PHE A 554 -7.32 -28.45 8.80
CA PHE A 554 -8.67 -27.91 8.75
C PHE A 554 -9.47 -28.10 10.06
N GLY A 555 -8.83 -28.52 11.14
CA GLY A 555 -9.47 -28.63 12.45
C GLY A 555 -9.42 -30.00 13.13
N GLY A 556 -8.69 -30.96 12.57
CA GLY A 556 -8.31 -32.22 13.22
C GLY A 556 -9.35 -33.35 13.18
N THR A 557 -10.52 -33.16 12.59
CA THR A 557 -11.59 -34.18 12.55
C THR A 557 -11.95 -34.53 11.12
N TYR A 558 -12.13 -35.83 10.84
CA TYR A 558 -12.71 -36.26 9.58
C TYR A 558 -14.20 -35.99 9.53
N TYR A 559 -14.62 -35.31 8.48
CA TYR A 559 -16.04 -35.13 8.16
C TYR A 559 -16.28 -35.39 6.67
N PRO A 560 -17.39 -36.04 6.30
CA PRO A 560 -17.78 -36.15 4.89
C PRO A 560 -17.97 -34.75 4.31
N GLY A 561 -17.44 -34.53 3.12
CA GLY A 561 -17.41 -33.19 2.52
C GLY A 561 -16.39 -32.23 3.14
N GLY A 562 -15.51 -32.66 4.06
CA GLY A 562 -14.39 -31.86 4.51
C GLY A 562 -13.36 -31.65 3.40
N PRO A 563 -12.69 -30.48 3.32
CA PRO A 563 -11.75 -30.21 2.24
C PRO A 563 -10.51 -31.11 2.31
N LYS A 564 -10.00 -31.47 1.13
CA LYS A 564 -8.74 -32.21 0.94
C LYS A 564 -7.73 -31.35 0.22
N VAL A 565 -6.45 -31.59 0.51
CA VAL A 565 -5.32 -30.99 -0.19
C VAL A 565 -4.40 -32.08 -0.74
N GLN A 566 -3.45 -31.70 -1.56
CA GLN A 566 -2.42 -32.61 -2.03
C GLN A 566 -1.55 -33.07 -0.86
N CYS A 567 -1.36 -34.40 -0.75
CA CYS A 567 -0.59 -35.03 0.31
C CYS A 567 0.59 -35.83 -0.29
N ASP A 568 1.56 -36.14 0.57
CA ASP A 568 2.64 -37.08 0.26
C ASP A 568 2.17 -38.56 0.30
N GLU A 569 3.07 -39.48 0.05
CA GLU A 569 2.80 -40.95 0.05
C GLU A 569 2.33 -41.47 1.44
N ASN A 570 2.61 -40.72 2.50
CA ASN A 570 2.22 -41.04 3.88
C ASN A 570 0.90 -40.31 4.30
N GLY A 571 0.30 -39.57 3.36
CA GLY A 571 -0.92 -38.83 3.57
C GLY A 571 -0.72 -37.47 4.27
N ASN A 572 0.49 -36.96 4.44
CA ASN A 572 0.72 -35.68 5.07
C ASN A 572 0.52 -34.53 4.06
N PRO A 573 -0.18 -33.46 4.43
CA PRO A 573 -0.39 -32.29 3.59
C PRO A 573 0.93 -31.63 3.15
N ILE A 574 1.06 -31.32 1.86
CA ILE A 574 2.28 -30.72 1.28
C ILE A 574 2.04 -29.24 0.99
N LYS A 575 2.83 -28.38 1.62
CA LYS A 575 2.94 -26.96 1.20
C LYS A 575 3.75 -26.86 -0.08
N GLN A 576 3.26 -26.02 -1.00
CA GLN A 576 3.93 -25.79 -2.27
C GLN A 576 3.74 -24.33 -2.74
N ARG A 577 4.47 -23.96 -3.77
CA ARG A 577 4.39 -22.64 -4.37
C ARG A 577 3.04 -22.45 -5.05
N LEU A 578 2.29 -21.41 -4.64
CA LEU A 578 0.98 -21.05 -5.22
C LEU A 578 1.08 -19.90 -6.23
N GLY A 579 2.18 -19.17 -6.24
CA GLY A 579 2.40 -18.07 -7.15
C GLY A 579 3.27 -16.96 -6.55
N ASN A 580 3.28 -15.80 -7.17
CA ASN A 580 4.02 -14.64 -6.70
C ASN A 580 3.12 -13.39 -6.78
N THR A 581 3.14 -12.56 -5.73
CA THR A 581 2.28 -11.38 -5.64
C THR A 581 2.86 -10.14 -6.31
N VAL A 582 4.17 -10.14 -6.61
CA VAL A 582 4.82 -9.01 -7.28
C VAL A 582 4.66 -9.14 -8.80
N PRO A 583 4.04 -8.16 -9.48
CA PRO A 583 3.89 -8.20 -10.92
C PRO A 583 5.24 -8.21 -11.64
N THR A 584 5.29 -8.90 -12.76
CA THR A 584 6.48 -8.91 -13.62
C THR A 584 6.40 -7.84 -14.70
N THR A 585 5.20 -7.49 -15.14
CA THR A 585 4.99 -6.55 -16.23
C THR A 585 3.97 -5.50 -15.84
N THR A 586 4.35 -4.24 -15.95
CA THR A 586 3.46 -3.09 -15.70
C THR A 586 3.62 -2.07 -16.81
N GLY A 587 2.58 -1.27 -17.03
CA GLY A 587 2.66 -0.22 -18.04
C GLY A 587 1.34 0.49 -18.27
N GLY A 588 1.33 1.26 -19.36
CA GLY A 588 0.13 1.97 -19.77
C GLY A 588 0.20 2.38 -21.24
N PHE A 589 -0.94 2.71 -21.79
CA PHE A 589 -1.04 3.29 -23.12
C PHE A 589 -2.22 4.25 -23.19
N GLY A 590 -2.13 5.19 -24.10
CA GLY A 590 -3.18 6.17 -24.25
C GLY A 590 -3.19 6.84 -25.60
N PHE A 591 -4.32 7.47 -25.85
CA PHE A 591 -4.53 8.32 -27.02
C PHE A 591 -4.94 9.71 -26.54
N ASP A 592 -4.33 10.71 -27.09
CA ASP A 592 -4.76 12.09 -26.91
C ASP A 592 -4.80 12.81 -28.26
N GLY A 593 -5.67 13.79 -28.35
CA GLY A 593 -5.81 14.50 -29.59
C GLY A 593 -6.87 15.59 -29.57
N HIS A 594 -7.08 16.17 -30.75
CA HIS A 594 -8.10 17.20 -30.94
C HIS A 594 -8.80 17.08 -32.28
N VAL A 595 -10.07 17.49 -32.30
CA VAL A 595 -10.90 17.66 -33.52
C VAL A 595 -11.52 19.04 -33.47
N GLY A 596 -11.00 19.99 -34.24
CA GLY A 596 -11.40 21.39 -34.15
C GLY A 596 -11.12 21.97 -32.77
N ASN A 597 -12.17 22.34 -32.06
CA ASN A 597 -12.12 22.88 -30.70
C ASN A 597 -12.34 21.82 -29.62
N PHE A 598 -12.63 20.57 -29.99
CA PHE A 598 -12.69 19.45 -29.07
C PHE A 598 -11.31 18.87 -28.84
N ASP A 599 -10.99 18.56 -27.61
CA ASP A 599 -9.84 17.76 -27.21
C ASP A 599 -10.29 16.51 -26.45
N PHE A 600 -9.52 15.45 -26.55
CA PHE A 600 -9.78 14.22 -25.81
C PHE A 600 -8.48 13.58 -25.32
N ASN A 601 -8.61 12.84 -24.23
CA ASN A 601 -7.55 11.99 -23.68
C ASN A 601 -8.18 10.71 -23.17
N VAL A 602 -7.59 9.56 -23.53
CA VAL A 602 -7.98 8.24 -23.05
C VAL A 602 -6.72 7.53 -22.62
N PHE A 603 -6.68 7.04 -21.39
CA PHE A 603 -5.51 6.37 -20.85
C PHE A 603 -5.86 5.07 -20.15
N PHE A 604 -5.11 4.03 -20.45
CA PHE A 604 -5.17 2.71 -19.84
C PHE A 604 -3.88 2.43 -19.08
N ASN A 605 -4.03 1.78 -17.91
CA ASN A 605 -2.91 1.15 -17.22
C ASN A 605 -3.14 -0.35 -17.04
N TYR A 606 -2.06 -1.11 -16.96
CA TYR A 606 -2.11 -2.55 -16.78
C TYR A 606 -1.01 -3.06 -15.85
N SER A 607 -1.31 -4.18 -15.20
CA SER A 607 -0.37 -4.97 -14.41
C SER A 607 -0.61 -6.44 -14.70
N LEU A 608 0.46 -7.19 -14.97
CA LEU A 608 0.36 -8.57 -15.42
C LEU A 608 1.33 -9.49 -14.67
N GLY A 609 0.90 -10.74 -14.49
CA GLY A 609 1.74 -11.82 -14.00
C GLY A 609 1.90 -11.89 -12.49
N ASN A 610 1.02 -11.25 -11.74
CA ASN A 610 0.96 -11.35 -10.29
C ASN A 610 -0.29 -12.08 -9.81
N LYS A 611 -0.16 -12.72 -8.63
CA LYS A 611 -1.25 -13.28 -7.85
C LYS A 611 -1.59 -12.36 -6.70
N ILE A 612 -2.78 -12.54 -6.13
CA ILE A 612 -3.23 -11.88 -4.90
C ILE A 612 -3.90 -12.92 -4.00
N VAL A 613 -3.72 -12.77 -2.71
CA VAL A 613 -4.49 -13.54 -1.73
C VAL A 613 -5.80 -12.82 -1.49
N ASN A 614 -6.90 -13.42 -1.91
CA ASN A 614 -8.24 -12.97 -1.57
C ASN A 614 -8.58 -13.40 -0.13
N GLY A 615 -8.10 -12.61 0.83
CA GLY A 615 -8.29 -12.87 2.25
C GLY A 615 -9.75 -12.77 2.69
N THR A 616 -10.53 -11.94 2.02
CA THR A 616 -11.98 -11.83 2.25
C THR A 616 -12.68 -13.13 1.87
N LYS A 617 -12.34 -13.70 0.71
CA LYS A 617 -12.85 -15.00 0.27
C LYS A 617 -12.49 -16.10 1.25
N LEU A 618 -11.22 -16.15 1.69
CA LEU A 618 -10.75 -17.18 2.62
C LEU A 618 -11.42 -17.07 4.00
N ALA A 619 -11.60 -15.84 4.49
CA ALA A 619 -12.24 -15.59 5.78
C ALA A 619 -13.73 -15.99 5.81
N ASN A 620 -14.40 -15.97 4.66
CA ASN A 620 -15.82 -16.32 4.52
C ASN A 620 -16.03 -17.68 3.82
N ALA A 621 -15.01 -18.55 3.83
CA ALA A 621 -15.05 -19.87 3.20
C ALA A 621 -15.25 -21.04 4.20
N PHE A 622 -15.50 -20.74 5.48
CA PHE A 622 -15.73 -21.76 6.51
C PHE A 622 -16.74 -21.28 7.55
N TYR A 623 -17.31 -22.23 8.28
CA TYR A 623 -18.45 -22.01 9.15
C TYR A 623 -18.23 -22.75 10.47
N SER A 624 -17.50 -22.13 11.40
CA SER A 624 -17.15 -22.76 12.66
C SER A 624 -16.94 -21.74 13.78
N GLY A 625 -17.18 -22.12 15.02
CA GLY A 625 -16.97 -21.30 16.19
C GLY A 625 -17.72 -19.98 16.11
N SER A 626 -17.03 -18.86 16.30
CA SER A 626 -17.56 -17.50 16.18
C SER A 626 -18.00 -17.10 14.77
N ASN A 627 -17.59 -17.88 13.74
CA ASN A 627 -17.92 -17.59 12.34
C ASN A 627 -19.30 -18.16 11.92
N LYS A 628 -20.05 -18.79 12.79
CA LYS A 628 -21.34 -19.43 12.45
C LYS A 628 -22.38 -18.50 11.85
N LYS A 629 -22.24 -17.23 12.14
CA LYS A 629 -23.18 -16.19 11.75
C LYS A 629 -22.66 -15.34 10.58
N TYR A 630 -21.46 -15.58 10.04
CA TYR A 630 -20.91 -14.81 8.96
C TYR A 630 -21.51 -15.18 7.61
N ASN A 631 -21.53 -14.20 6.70
CA ASN A 631 -21.78 -14.45 5.30
C ASN A 631 -20.77 -15.43 4.72
N LEU A 632 -21.25 -16.38 3.93
CA LEU A 632 -20.40 -17.23 3.10
C LEU A 632 -20.24 -16.60 1.71
N VAL A 633 -19.15 -16.94 1.03
CA VAL A 633 -18.96 -16.57 -0.37
C VAL A 633 -19.95 -17.33 -1.29
N ASP A 634 -20.26 -16.78 -2.45
CA ASP A 634 -21.24 -17.30 -3.43
C ASP A 634 -20.89 -18.70 -3.98
N ASP A 635 -19.66 -19.15 -3.78
CA ASP A 635 -19.25 -20.50 -4.17
C ASP A 635 -20.00 -21.59 -3.37
N PHE A 636 -20.52 -21.27 -2.15
CA PHE A 636 -21.16 -22.23 -1.24
C PHE A 636 -22.70 -22.27 -1.35
N THR A 637 -23.24 -22.14 -2.55
CA THR A 637 -24.67 -22.33 -2.79
C THR A 637 -25.10 -23.77 -2.53
N LEU A 638 -26.37 -24.00 -2.21
CA LEU A 638 -26.88 -25.33 -1.86
C LEU A 638 -26.74 -26.38 -2.99
N ASP A 639 -26.74 -25.94 -4.24
CA ASP A 639 -26.54 -26.79 -5.41
C ASP A 639 -25.07 -27.23 -5.58
N LYS A 640 -24.10 -26.44 -5.12
CA LYS A 640 -22.67 -26.68 -5.29
C LYS A 640 -22.00 -27.33 -4.07
N ARG A 641 -22.35 -26.88 -2.86
CA ARG A 641 -21.68 -27.33 -1.65
C ARG A 641 -22.14 -28.71 -1.21
N TYR A 642 -21.24 -29.47 -0.64
CA TYR A 642 -21.54 -30.68 0.08
C TYR A 642 -22.48 -30.37 1.25
N THR A 643 -23.56 -31.17 1.45
CA THR A 643 -24.54 -30.97 2.53
C THR A 643 -24.61 -32.17 3.46
N TRP A 644 -24.89 -31.89 4.74
CA TRP A 644 -25.11 -32.89 5.77
C TRP A 644 -26.59 -33.02 6.15
N ILE A 645 -27.38 -32.03 5.88
CA ILE A 645 -28.78 -31.99 6.30
C ILE A 645 -29.64 -32.79 5.32
N ASP A 646 -30.29 -33.82 5.83
CA ASP A 646 -31.30 -34.54 5.06
C ASP A 646 -32.58 -33.68 4.96
N PRO A 647 -33.01 -33.26 3.77
CA PRO A 647 -34.16 -32.39 3.62
C PRO A 647 -35.49 -33.08 3.99
N ASN A 648 -35.53 -34.41 4.07
CA ASN A 648 -36.71 -35.15 4.42
C ASN A 648 -37.09 -35.10 5.90
N ASN A 649 -36.08 -34.98 6.79
CA ASN A 649 -36.26 -35.05 8.24
C ASN A 649 -35.46 -34.03 9.02
N GLY A 650 -34.65 -33.20 8.37
CA GLY A 650 -33.82 -32.16 8.99
C GLY A 650 -32.61 -32.69 9.79
N LEU A 651 -32.34 -33.99 9.76
CA LEU A 651 -31.23 -34.58 10.54
C LEU A 651 -29.86 -34.27 9.92
N ASN A 652 -28.88 -34.03 10.78
CA ASN A 652 -27.49 -33.79 10.39
C ASN A 652 -26.73 -35.12 10.31
N LEU A 653 -26.46 -35.58 9.09
CA LEU A 653 -25.75 -36.82 8.80
C LEU A 653 -24.22 -36.71 8.84
N GLY A 654 -23.67 -35.51 8.84
CA GLY A 654 -22.22 -35.29 8.93
C GLY A 654 -21.70 -35.29 10.37
N LYS A 655 -22.48 -34.76 11.30
CA LYS A 655 -22.26 -34.79 12.76
C LYS A 655 -23.35 -35.62 13.42
N ILE A 656 -23.17 -36.92 13.39
CA ILE A 656 -24.24 -37.86 13.71
C ILE A 656 -24.04 -38.51 15.09
N SER A 657 -25.14 -38.74 15.81
CA SER A 657 -25.18 -39.51 17.05
C SER A 657 -25.53 -40.97 16.81
N THR A 658 -25.23 -41.86 17.78
CA THR A 658 -25.60 -43.27 17.72
C THR A 658 -27.10 -43.49 17.61
N SER A 659 -27.90 -42.62 18.25
CA SER A 659 -29.37 -42.67 18.16
C SER A 659 -29.85 -42.38 16.75
N THR A 660 -29.23 -41.41 16.05
CA THR A 660 -29.57 -41.08 14.67
C THR A 660 -29.18 -42.23 13.71
N ILE A 661 -28.04 -42.91 13.95
CA ILE A 661 -27.64 -44.08 13.18
C ILE A 661 -28.72 -45.20 13.27
N THR A 662 -29.19 -45.44 14.50
CA THR A 662 -30.27 -46.42 14.73
C THR A 662 -31.55 -46.03 13.99
N THR A 663 -31.92 -44.74 14.01
CA THR A 663 -33.10 -44.21 13.32
C THR A 663 -33.03 -44.41 11.79
N TYR A 664 -31.83 -44.38 11.22
CA TYR A 664 -31.60 -44.63 9.78
C TYR A 664 -31.48 -46.12 9.43
N GLY A 665 -31.43 -47.03 10.40
CA GLY A 665 -31.26 -48.44 10.15
C GLY A 665 -29.84 -48.95 10.10
N GLY A 666 -28.87 -48.09 10.42
CA GLY A 666 -27.45 -48.45 10.45
C GLY A 666 -26.50 -47.47 9.81
N THR A 667 -25.20 -47.74 9.93
CA THR A 667 -24.16 -46.89 9.34
C THR A 667 -24.15 -46.91 7.82
N GLU A 668 -24.43 -48.04 7.20
CA GLU A 668 -24.49 -48.21 5.74
C GLU A 668 -25.59 -47.36 5.12
N GLU A 669 -26.77 -47.33 5.73
CA GLU A 669 -27.91 -46.51 5.28
C GLU A 669 -27.61 -44.99 5.37
N VAL A 670 -26.92 -44.57 6.43
CA VAL A 670 -26.46 -43.19 6.55
C VAL A 670 -25.47 -42.82 5.46
N MET A 671 -24.49 -43.70 5.20
CA MET A 671 -23.48 -43.48 4.15
C MET A 671 -24.12 -43.45 2.76
N ALA A 672 -25.02 -44.39 2.44
CA ALA A 672 -25.75 -44.39 1.18
C ALA A 672 -26.61 -43.12 0.99
N ARG A 673 -27.25 -42.66 2.06
CA ARG A 673 -28.05 -41.44 2.02
C ARG A 673 -27.19 -40.21 1.76
N LEU A 674 -26.03 -40.05 2.43
CA LEU A 674 -25.11 -38.97 2.18
C LEU A 674 -24.56 -38.97 0.75
N ASN A 675 -24.19 -40.14 0.22
CA ASN A 675 -23.75 -40.26 -1.17
C ASN A 675 -24.84 -39.79 -2.15
N LYS A 676 -26.09 -40.22 -1.93
CA LYS A 676 -27.23 -39.79 -2.77
C LYS A 676 -27.47 -38.26 -2.69
N LEU A 677 -27.39 -37.66 -1.51
CA LEU A 677 -27.61 -36.22 -1.30
C LEU A 677 -26.51 -35.36 -1.96
N ASN A 678 -25.32 -35.89 -2.14
CA ASN A 678 -24.15 -35.13 -2.57
C ASN A 678 -23.67 -35.48 -3.98
N GLN A 679 -24.48 -36.21 -4.77
CA GLN A 679 -24.18 -36.44 -6.17
C GLN A 679 -24.09 -35.11 -6.93
N GLY A 680 -23.00 -34.92 -7.69
CA GLY A 680 -22.77 -33.71 -8.49
C GLY A 680 -22.36 -32.46 -7.72
N LYS A 681 -22.15 -32.55 -6.40
CA LYS A 681 -21.57 -31.43 -5.61
C LYS A 681 -20.12 -31.17 -6.01
N SER A 682 -19.71 -29.91 -6.01
CA SER A 682 -18.44 -29.47 -6.54
C SER A 682 -17.49 -28.83 -5.51
N ILE A 683 -18.01 -28.45 -4.34
CA ILE A 683 -17.22 -27.78 -3.30
C ILE A 683 -17.49 -28.39 -1.93
N TYR A 684 -16.52 -28.32 -1.06
CA TYR A 684 -16.57 -28.86 0.30
C TYR A 684 -17.68 -28.24 1.16
N ASN A 685 -17.98 -28.89 2.30
CA ASN A 685 -18.89 -28.34 3.29
C ASN A 685 -18.16 -27.34 4.20
N PRO A 686 -18.52 -26.04 4.23
CA PRO A 686 -17.83 -25.07 5.07
C PRO A 686 -17.97 -25.35 6.57
N ALA A 687 -18.98 -26.11 7.01
CA ALA A 687 -19.17 -26.52 8.40
C ALA A 687 -18.22 -27.68 8.84
N ALA A 688 -17.52 -28.28 7.91
CA ALA A 688 -16.49 -29.29 8.18
C ALA A 688 -15.13 -28.66 8.59
N VAL A 689 -14.99 -27.35 8.49
CA VAL A 689 -13.74 -26.62 8.70
C VAL A 689 -13.84 -25.84 10.00
N THR A 690 -12.90 -26.01 10.92
CA THR A 690 -12.78 -25.24 12.17
C THR A 690 -11.56 -24.31 12.20
N ALA A 691 -10.58 -24.58 11.35
CA ALA A 691 -9.43 -23.71 11.10
C ALA A 691 -9.15 -23.70 9.61
N MET A 692 -8.72 -22.56 9.07
CA MET A 692 -8.41 -22.43 7.65
C MET A 692 -6.95 -22.01 7.49
N GLN A 693 -6.29 -22.53 6.46
CA GLN A 693 -4.96 -22.12 6.06
C GLN A 693 -4.97 -21.64 4.60
N LEU A 694 -3.88 -21.00 4.17
CA LEU A 694 -3.78 -20.55 2.79
C LEU A 694 -3.80 -21.74 1.83
N THR A 695 -4.79 -21.72 0.94
CA THR A 695 -4.91 -22.67 -0.16
C THR A 695 -5.00 -21.93 -1.49
N ASP A 696 -4.78 -22.63 -2.60
CA ASP A 696 -4.95 -22.08 -3.95
C ASP A 696 -6.40 -21.63 -4.24
N TYR A 697 -7.38 -22.06 -3.45
CA TYR A 697 -8.75 -21.56 -3.50
C TYR A 697 -8.86 -20.03 -3.33
N ALA A 698 -7.99 -19.45 -2.51
CA ALA A 698 -7.98 -18.01 -2.23
C ALA A 698 -6.86 -17.25 -2.99
N VAL A 699 -6.04 -17.95 -3.78
CA VAL A 699 -4.96 -17.33 -4.57
C VAL A 699 -5.44 -17.11 -5.99
N GLU A 700 -5.77 -15.86 -6.31
CA GLU A 700 -6.35 -15.49 -7.59
C GLU A 700 -5.36 -14.75 -8.48
N ASP A 701 -5.64 -14.69 -9.78
CA ASP A 701 -4.87 -13.86 -10.73
C ASP A 701 -5.26 -12.40 -10.54
N ALA A 702 -4.26 -11.54 -10.29
CA ALA A 702 -4.45 -10.10 -10.10
C ALA A 702 -4.03 -9.29 -11.34
N SER A 703 -3.84 -9.95 -12.47
CA SER A 703 -3.61 -9.26 -13.74
C SER A 703 -4.82 -8.42 -14.13
N PHE A 704 -4.59 -7.22 -14.59
CA PHE A 704 -5.68 -6.33 -15.00
C PHE A 704 -5.28 -5.36 -16.12
N LEU A 705 -6.29 -4.90 -16.83
CA LEU A 705 -6.27 -3.73 -17.73
C LEU A 705 -7.37 -2.77 -17.27
N ARG A 706 -6.97 -1.54 -16.90
CA ARG A 706 -7.88 -0.51 -16.38
C ARG A 706 -7.96 0.68 -17.30
N LEU A 707 -9.17 1.09 -17.65
CA LEU A 707 -9.45 2.39 -18.24
C LEU A 707 -9.37 3.46 -17.13
N GLN A 708 -8.17 4.04 -17.00
CA GLN A 708 -7.80 4.93 -15.90
C GLN A 708 -8.53 6.26 -15.98
N ASN A 709 -8.54 6.87 -17.17
CA ASN A 709 -9.30 8.09 -17.41
C ASN A 709 -9.73 8.24 -18.85
N VAL A 710 -10.88 8.92 -19.02
CA VAL A 710 -11.36 9.45 -20.28
C VAL A 710 -11.70 10.92 -20.05
N THR A 711 -11.12 11.82 -20.80
CA THR A 711 -11.42 13.25 -20.77
C THR A 711 -11.89 13.71 -22.13
N ILE A 712 -12.94 14.50 -22.18
CA ILE A 712 -13.40 15.23 -23.36
C ILE A 712 -13.51 16.68 -22.99
N GLY A 713 -12.89 17.56 -23.74
CA GLY A 713 -12.91 18.99 -23.53
C GLY A 713 -13.38 19.75 -24.78
N TYR A 714 -13.97 20.90 -24.58
CA TYR A 714 -14.31 21.85 -25.64
C TYR A 714 -13.83 23.24 -25.29
N THR A 715 -12.99 23.81 -26.14
CA THR A 715 -12.48 25.16 -25.99
C THR A 715 -13.33 26.10 -26.82
N LEU A 716 -13.92 27.13 -26.18
CA LEU A 716 -14.76 28.11 -26.88
C LEU A 716 -13.96 28.85 -27.94
N PRO A 717 -14.56 29.11 -29.13
CA PRO A 717 -13.93 29.92 -30.16
C PRO A 717 -13.56 31.32 -29.65
N LYS A 718 -12.35 31.78 -29.91
CA LYS A 718 -11.87 33.11 -29.50
C LYS A 718 -12.76 34.25 -30.00
N THR A 719 -13.50 34.04 -31.11
CA THR A 719 -14.47 35.01 -31.64
C THR A 719 -15.61 35.30 -30.70
N TRP A 720 -16.03 34.33 -29.86
CA TRP A 720 -17.10 34.51 -28.86
C TRP A 720 -16.64 35.29 -27.65
N LEU A 721 -15.34 35.35 -27.40
CA LEU A 721 -14.73 35.99 -26.22
C LEU A 721 -14.17 37.40 -26.49
N LYS A 722 -14.26 37.90 -27.75
CA LYS A 722 -13.62 39.15 -28.18
C LYS A 722 -13.99 40.39 -27.40
N ASN A 723 -15.21 40.43 -26.82
CA ASN A 723 -15.74 41.63 -26.19
C ASN A 723 -15.79 41.54 -24.66
N ILE A 724 -15.18 40.49 -24.08
CA ILE A 724 -15.14 40.23 -22.64
C ILE A 724 -13.67 40.00 -22.22
N PHE A 725 -13.33 40.39 -20.99
CA PHE A 725 -11.95 40.25 -20.46
C PHE A 725 -11.50 38.77 -20.24
N ILE A 726 -12.01 37.87 -21.06
CA ILE A 726 -11.71 36.43 -20.99
C ILE A 726 -10.92 36.02 -22.23
N SER A 727 -9.74 35.48 -22.03
CA SER A 727 -8.85 35.05 -23.10
C SER A 727 -9.09 33.60 -23.56
N ASN A 728 -9.55 32.74 -22.66
CA ASN A 728 -9.84 31.34 -22.93
C ASN A 728 -10.90 30.76 -21.99
N VAL A 729 -11.82 29.95 -22.55
CA VAL A 729 -12.77 29.13 -21.77
C VAL A 729 -12.73 27.72 -22.31
N ARG A 730 -12.44 26.75 -21.44
CA ARG A 730 -12.52 25.33 -21.75
C ARG A 730 -13.47 24.64 -20.80
N ILE A 731 -14.48 23.97 -21.35
CA ILE A 731 -15.41 23.11 -20.61
C ILE A 731 -14.94 21.68 -20.82
N TYR A 732 -14.90 20.87 -19.77
CA TYR A 732 -14.46 19.49 -19.90
C TYR A 732 -15.26 18.55 -19.00
N PHE A 733 -15.27 17.28 -19.41
CA PHE A 733 -15.80 16.18 -18.64
C PHE A 733 -14.75 15.08 -18.56
N THR A 734 -14.49 14.55 -17.37
CA THR A 734 -13.53 13.46 -17.15
C THR A 734 -14.17 12.35 -16.32
N GLY A 735 -14.03 11.13 -16.77
CA GLY A 735 -14.33 9.94 -15.99
C GLY A 735 -13.05 9.21 -15.58
N TYR A 736 -12.95 8.83 -14.31
CA TYR A 736 -11.82 8.06 -13.79
C TYR A 736 -12.27 6.66 -13.35
N ASN A 737 -11.36 5.68 -13.48
CA ASN A 737 -11.57 4.28 -13.08
C ASN A 737 -12.85 3.68 -13.67
N LEU A 738 -13.12 3.96 -14.96
CA LEU A 738 -14.41 3.64 -15.58
C LEU A 738 -14.61 2.13 -15.76
N LEU A 739 -13.54 1.40 -16.05
CA LEU A 739 -13.56 -0.03 -16.32
C LEU A 739 -12.26 -0.66 -15.81
N CYS A 740 -12.38 -1.83 -15.19
CA CYS A 740 -11.25 -2.70 -14.84
C CYS A 740 -11.56 -4.10 -15.40
N MET A 741 -10.77 -4.53 -16.38
CA MET A 741 -10.84 -5.88 -16.94
C MET A 741 -9.87 -6.75 -16.16
N THR A 742 -10.38 -7.72 -15.42
CA THR A 742 -9.61 -8.64 -14.58
C THR A 742 -10.39 -9.93 -14.35
N SER A 743 -9.67 -11.01 -14.09
CA SER A 743 -10.26 -12.27 -13.60
C SER A 743 -10.40 -12.31 -12.08
N TYR A 744 -9.82 -11.32 -11.36
CA TYR A 744 -9.90 -11.22 -9.92
C TYR A 744 -11.35 -10.96 -9.48
N LYS A 745 -11.82 -11.71 -8.48
CA LYS A 745 -13.20 -11.67 -8.00
C LYS A 745 -13.43 -10.75 -6.80
N GLY A 746 -12.36 -10.22 -6.20
CA GLY A 746 -12.44 -9.23 -5.13
C GLY A 746 -12.73 -7.82 -5.66
N TYR A 747 -12.71 -6.83 -4.78
CA TYR A 747 -13.08 -5.46 -5.12
C TYR A 747 -12.09 -4.76 -6.07
N ASP A 748 -10.80 -4.96 -5.90
CA ASP A 748 -9.77 -4.33 -6.73
C ASP A 748 -8.48 -5.16 -6.76
N PRO A 749 -7.92 -5.50 -7.94
CA PRO A 749 -6.70 -6.30 -8.05
C PRO A 749 -5.41 -5.55 -7.65
N GLU A 750 -5.48 -4.24 -7.44
CA GLU A 750 -4.33 -3.37 -7.08
C GLU A 750 -4.21 -3.08 -5.58
N VAL A 751 -4.92 -3.81 -4.73
CA VAL A 751 -4.89 -3.57 -3.29
C VAL A 751 -3.81 -4.38 -2.60
N ASP A 752 -3.33 -3.85 -1.47
CA ASP A 752 -2.48 -4.56 -0.53
C ASP A 752 -2.83 -4.13 0.90
N THR A 753 -3.47 -5.03 1.63
CA THR A 753 -3.83 -4.87 3.04
C THR A 753 -2.87 -5.59 3.98
N SER A 754 -1.69 -6.00 3.49
CA SER A 754 -0.67 -6.64 4.32
C SER A 754 -0.26 -5.73 5.49
N SER A 755 -0.01 -6.34 6.66
CA SER A 755 0.30 -5.60 7.88
C SER A 755 1.53 -4.70 7.69
N LYS A 756 1.36 -3.39 7.98
CA LYS A 756 2.42 -2.39 7.86
C LYS A 756 3.05 -2.30 6.47
N LYS A 757 2.38 -2.80 5.43
CA LYS A 757 2.90 -2.90 4.06
C LYS A 757 4.29 -3.53 4.03
N ASN A 758 4.40 -4.69 4.67
CA ASN A 758 5.66 -5.40 4.74
C ASN A 758 6.09 -5.84 3.33
N PRO A 759 7.22 -5.37 2.81
CA PRO A 759 7.66 -5.69 1.45
C PRO A 759 7.99 -7.19 1.25
N MET A 760 8.15 -7.95 2.32
CA MET A 760 8.36 -9.40 2.25
C MET A 760 7.06 -10.18 2.04
N THR A 761 5.91 -9.61 2.43
CA THR A 761 4.59 -10.26 2.39
C THR A 761 3.53 -9.39 1.72
N PRO A 762 3.74 -8.90 0.48
CA PRO A 762 2.81 -8.03 -0.23
C PRO A 762 1.67 -8.82 -0.86
N GLY A 763 0.61 -8.12 -1.30
CA GLY A 763 -0.43 -8.69 -2.16
C GLY A 763 -1.51 -9.48 -1.43
N ILE A 764 -2.00 -8.93 -0.32
CA ILE A 764 -3.16 -9.43 0.42
C ILE A 764 -4.34 -8.46 0.22
N ASP A 765 -5.50 -8.98 -0.17
CA ASP A 765 -6.76 -8.25 -0.12
C ASP A 765 -7.65 -8.81 1.00
N TYR A 766 -7.82 -8.05 2.08
CA TYR A 766 -8.75 -8.39 3.14
C TYR A 766 -9.68 -7.22 3.41
N ALA A 767 -10.86 -7.26 2.77
CA ALA A 767 -11.89 -6.25 2.88
C ALA A 767 -11.35 -4.81 2.65
N ALA A 768 -10.52 -4.65 1.62
CA ALA A 768 -10.00 -3.35 1.24
C ALA A 768 -11.13 -2.42 0.78
N TYR A 769 -10.97 -1.12 1.04
CA TYR A 769 -11.89 -0.12 0.54
C TYR A 769 -11.83 -0.08 -1.01
N PRO A 770 -12.96 -0.23 -1.72
CA PRO A 770 -12.97 -0.32 -3.17
C PRO A 770 -12.63 1.02 -3.85
N LYS A 771 -11.89 0.99 -4.95
CA LYS A 771 -11.70 2.18 -5.80
C LYS A 771 -13.02 2.60 -6.44
N SER A 772 -13.38 3.87 -6.30
CA SER A 772 -14.60 4.42 -6.87
C SER A 772 -14.43 4.83 -8.33
N ARG A 773 -15.49 4.70 -9.12
CA ARG A 773 -15.63 5.43 -10.38
C ARG A 773 -15.92 6.89 -10.06
N THR A 774 -15.19 7.81 -10.70
CA THR A 774 -15.33 9.24 -10.44
C THR A 774 -15.62 9.98 -11.74
N PHE A 775 -16.62 10.85 -11.70
CA PHE A 775 -16.98 11.72 -12.83
C PHE A 775 -16.77 13.17 -12.43
N VAL A 776 -16.09 13.92 -13.27
CA VAL A 776 -15.77 15.33 -13.03
C VAL A 776 -16.18 16.16 -14.22
N GLY A 777 -17.08 17.12 -14.00
CA GLY A 777 -17.36 18.20 -14.94
C GLY A 777 -16.64 19.47 -14.48
N GLY A 778 -16.01 20.21 -15.39
CA GLY A 778 -15.27 21.40 -15.02
C GLY A 778 -15.24 22.47 -16.10
N ILE A 779 -14.97 23.69 -15.67
CA ILE A 779 -14.79 24.87 -16.52
C ILE A 779 -13.47 25.53 -16.14
N ASN A 780 -12.59 25.72 -17.11
CA ASN A 780 -11.37 26.49 -16.97
C ASN A 780 -11.55 27.84 -17.67
N VAL A 781 -11.39 28.94 -16.95
CA VAL A 781 -11.48 30.30 -17.48
C VAL A 781 -10.14 30.99 -17.27
N THR A 782 -9.62 31.62 -18.33
CA THR A 782 -8.41 32.45 -18.29
C THR A 782 -8.78 33.87 -18.71
N PHE A 783 -8.40 34.82 -17.90
CA PHE A 783 -8.68 36.25 -18.10
C PHE A 783 -7.49 36.94 -18.77
#